data_2c6d9576dc6594bbd98c007d522bbf3e
#
_entry.id   2c6d9576dc6594bbd98c007d522bbf3e
#
_cell.length_a   1.000
_cell.length_b   1.000
_cell.length_c   1.000
_cell.angle_alpha   90.00
_cell.angle_beta   90.00
_cell.angle_gamma   90.00
#
_symmetry.space_group_name_H-M   'P 1'
#
loop_
_entity.id
_entity.type
_entity.pdbx_description
1 polymer ?
#
loop_
_entity_poly.entity_id
_entity_poly.type
_entity_poly.pdbx_seq_one_letter_code
_entity_poly.pdbx_strand_id
1 'polypeptide(L)'
;MNLTRNGKRIAALLFFLVVAGAVYFWEEEHARLLYAAITPFPEGDYWETLVNALLRDVVLLIVGGLLFLRRKRIPDRLQRYFPAVVLGILYLGFAWYMCGKLALDSYFLTTLAILAGLMNNIFPAILAAVWYHRNPSRGNKLLYFAVYFVCALLMLMDMVYFWQTTMHVQAVFFRNFNIYAIEGVMSSFSRNQLMEIGGFVLGVILLFRVTKPRRHKPNAAWALLAVLGWTLCCNLLYYTGSQVGLYALHESGLWSEEQIEKSRQEYRDMLATPIAGNIISKALFNKEKVVMATQHKKKELTDKDREWMYKLGVMRKAAPHPLPVPAYDRIVMLILESVHRDYIHCYNSEIPAEATPFLDSLIKQYPRIDNYYSSAVPTTEGLNATFRSQLLFDGDVDGNDKPSLFRSMQEHGFDGYFQSASSRYYNNEFRQYMEQFGMAHYEAREDLEKAGYSGASGWGFHNDEMYRRTLEQLKKLKGQKYFYVTKTLDMHQPYPYYATKWEETPESFRNNQIVTVHGMYWVDCTLRNFFKAAEEAGLMDDRTLYIITSDHNPHSGGEYTQLVKKEQDRLSVAPIPLIFVSKNTAPLENLDNSTYASQIDIAPTLLCLQGIKPPERFIGRNLLQQYREKESALGFFGDKAYYFSRDMHFVDKIDEPYPQHEYEDALANFVMYTYYVSGLPAGEVK
;
A
#
# COMPACT_ATOMS: atom_id res chain seq x y z
N MET A 1 -51.69 -7.26 -22.79
CA MET A 1 -52.58 -6.96 -21.64
C MET A 1 -52.26 -5.58 -21.10
N ASN A 2 -53.12 -4.58 -21.35
CA ASN A 2 -52.92 -3.21 -20.86
C ASN A 2 -53.36 -3.16 -19.38
N LEU A 3 -52.40 -3.30 -18.49
CA LEU A 3 -52.62 -3.12 -17.05
C LEU A 3 -53.15 -1.70 -16.76
N THR A 4 -54.21 -1.60 -15.97
CA THR A 4 -54.71 -0.34 -15.44
C THR A 4 -53.60 0.41 -14.67
N ARG A 5 -53.75 1.72 -14.45
CA ARG A 5 -52.78 2.56 -13.78
C ARG A 5 -52.43 2.03 -12.39
N ASN A 6 -53.36 1.37 -11.69
CA ASN A 6 -53.17 0.73 -10.41
C ASN A 6 -52.46 -0.64 -10.57
N GLY A 7 -52.78 -1.42 -11.61
CA GLY A 7 -52.09 -2.67 -11.92
C GLY A 7 -50.59 -2.47 -12.24
N LYS A 8 -50.20 -1.37 -12.91
CA LYS A 8 -48.80 -1.01 -13.13
C LYS A 8 -48.07 -0.62 -11.82
N ARG A 9 -48.81 -0.05 -10.87
CA ARG A 9 -48.24 0.29 -9.54
C ARG A 9 -48.04 -0.95 -8.69
N ILE A 10 -49.01 -1.89 -8.70
CA ILE A 10 -48.93 -3.16 -8.01
C ILE A 10 -47.79 -4.03 -8.59
N ALA A 11 -47.70 -4.11 -9.92
CA ALA A 11 -46.62 -4.85 -10.58
C ALA A 11 -45.23 -4.24 -10.29
N ALA A 12 -45.13 -2.91 -10.22
CA ALA A 12 -43.88 -2.25 -9.81
C ALA A 12 -43.52 -2.50 -8.33
N LEU A 13 -44.53 -2.52 -7.45
CA LEU A 13 -44.35 -2.84 -6.03
C LEU A 13 -43.91 -4.30 -5.83
N LEU A 14 -44.58 -5.23 -6.54
CA LEU A 14 -44.21 -6.65 -6.52
C LEU A 14 -42.82 -6.90 -7.08
N PHE A 15 -42.46 -6.25 -8.18
CA PHE A 15 -41.11 -6.29 -8.72
C PHE A 15 -40.07 -5.76 -7.70
N PHE A 16 -40.39 -4.67 -7.01
CA PHE A 16 -39.57 -4.14 -5.94
C PHE A 16 -39.41 -5.09 -4.76
N LEU A 17 -40.49 -5.75 -4.35
CA LEU A 17 -40.46 -6.75 -3.26
C LEU A 17 -39.66 -7.99 -3.66
N VAL A 18 -39.75 -8.42 -4.93
CA VAL A 18 -38.95 -9.53 -5.47
C VAL A 18 -37.47 -9.17 -5.51
N VAL A 19 -37.13 -7.95 -5.96
CA VAL A 19 -35.74 -7.47 -5.99
C VAL A 19 -35.21 -7.30 -4.57
N ALA A 20 -35.99 -6.73 -3.65
CA ALA A 20 -35.60 -6.60 -2.25
C ALA A 20 -35.42 -7.96 -1.58
N GLY A 21 -36.31 -8.95 -1.89
CA GLY A 21 -36.15 -10.33 -1.43
C GLY A 21 -34.90 -11.01 -2.00
N ALA A 22 -34.63 -10.81 -3.30
CA ALA A 22 -33.44 -11.35 -3.93
C ALA A 22 -32.13 -10.74 -3.33
N VAL A 23 -32.16 -9.43 -3.03
CA VAL A 23 -31.04 -8.75 -2.34
C VAL A 23 -30.90 -9.25 -0.91
N TYR A 24 -32.02 -9.51 -0.20
CA TYR A 24 -32.01 -10.09 1.14
C TYR A 24 -31.36 -11.49 1.15
N PHE A 25 -31.81 -12.40 0.30
CA PHE A 25 -31.21 -13.73 0.20
C PHE A 25 -29.76 -13.68 -0.27
N TRP A 26 -29.43 -12.73 -1.12
CA TRP A 26 -28.07 -12.48 -1.57
C TRP A 26 -27.15 -12.01 -0.44
N GLU A 27 -27.56 -11.01 0.34
CA GLU A 27 -26.82 -10.49 1.49
C GLU A 27 -26.72 -11.52 2.61
N GLU A 28 -27.78 -12.31 2.83
CA GLU A 28 -27.77 -13.41 3.81
C GLU A 28 -26.77 -14.51 3.39
N GLU A 29 -26.74 -14.89 2.11
CA GLU A 29 -25.81 -15.89 1.60
C GLU A 29 -24.37 -15.33 1.57
N HIS A 30 -24.21 -14.07 1.23
CA HIS A 30 -22.93 -13.38 1.28
C HIS A 30 -22.41 -13.23 2.71
N ALA A 31 -23.26 -12.79 3.63
CA ALA A 31 -22.93 -12.75 5.04
C ALA A 31 -22.59 -14.17 5.56
N ARG A 32 -23.34 -15.20 5.21
CA ARG A 32 -23.03 -16.59 5.57
C ARG A 32 -21.71 -17.08 4.99
N LEU A 33 -21.41 -16.78 3.73
CA LEU A 33 -20.14 -17.16 3.08
C LEU A 33 -18.96 -16.38 3.66
N LEU A 34 -19.12 -15.09 3.90
CA LEU A 34 -18.13 -14.27 4.62
C LEU A 34 -17.96 -14.77 6.06
N TYR A 35 -19.04 -15.07 6.72
CA TYR A 35 -19.07 -15.57 8.09
C TYR A 35 -18.53 -16.99 8.22
N ALA A 36 -18.93 -17.90 7.35
CA ALA A 36 -18.36 -19.25 7.31
C ALA A 36 -16.88 -19.24 6.97
N ALA A 37 -16.42 -18.21 6.25
CA ALA A 37 -15.03 -18.03 5.87
C ALA A 37 -14.19 -17.31 6.94
N ILE A 38 -14.78 -16.43 7.77
CA ILE A 38 -13.99 -15.51 8.58
C ILE A 38 -14.09 -15.79 10.07
N THR A 39 -15.22 -16.28 10.62
CA THR A 39 -15.34 -16.60 12.07
C THR A 39 -16.74 -17.12 12.47
N PRO A 40 -16.92 -17.69 13.70
CA PRO A 40 -18.13 -17.48 14.46
C PRO A 40 -18.08 -16.07 15.06
N PHE A 41 -18.69 -15.11 14.42
CA PHE A 41 -19.02 -13.86 15.07
C PHE A 41 -19.94 -14.13 16.28
N PRO A 42 -19.85 -13.36 17.37
CA PRO A 42 -20.93 -13.31 18.33
C PRO A 42 -22.23 -13.06 17.55
N GLU A 43 -23.29 -13.84 17.82
CA GLU A 43 -24.57 -13.74 17.08
C GLU A 43 -25.11 -12.30 16.98
N GLY A 44 -24.73 -11.41 17.92
CA GLY A 44 -25.11 -10.00 17.93
C GLY A 44 -24.52 -9.17 16.78
N ASP A 45 -23.26 -9.36 16.45
CA ASP A 45 -22.58 -8.56 15.42
C ASP A 45 -22.98 -8.99 14.00
N TYR A 46 -23.40 -10.24 13.84
CA TYR A 46 -23.95 -10.73 12.58
C TYR A 46 -25.21 -9.98 12.20
N TRP A 47 -26.17 -9.93 13.10
CA TRP A 47 -27.43 -9.25 12.84
C TRP A 47 -27.24 -7.76 12.63
N GLU A 48 -26.33 -7.13 13.34
CA GLU A 48 -26.01 -5.72 13.15
C GLU A 48 -25.40 -5.46 11.77
N THR A 49 -24.44 -6.27 11.33
CA THR A 49 -23.83 -6.17 10.01
C THR A 49 -24.83 -6.44 8.89
N LEU A 50 -25.65 -7.49 9.02
CA LEU A 50 -26.71 -7.83 8.07
C LEU A 50 -27.78 -6.74 8.01
N VAL A 51 -28.22 -6.23 9.15
CA VAL A 51 -29.23 -5.15 9.23
C VAL A 51 -28.69 -3.87 8.62
N ASN A 52 -27.43 -3.52 8.85
CA ASN A 52 -26.80 -2.34 8.26
C ASN A 52 -26.64 -2.45 6.73
N ALA A 53 -26.22 -3.62 6.22
CA ALA A 53 -26.16 -3.89 4.79
C ALA A 53 -27.55 -3.83 4.14
N LEU A 54 -28.54 -4.48 4.73
CA LEU A 54 -29.93 -4.49 4.28
C LEU A 54 -30.55 -3.09 4.32
N LEU A 55 -30.35 -2.33 5.39
CA LEU A 55 -30.85 -0.97 5.50
C LEU A 55 -30.23 -0.08 4.41
N ARG A 56 -28.94 -0.18 4.16
CA ARG A 56 -28.24 0.53 3.10
C ARG A 56 -28.83 0.23 1.73
N ASP A 57 -28.92 -1.03 1.38
CA ASP A 57 -29.28 -1.46 0.03
C ASP A 57 -30.79 -1.36 -0.22
N VAL A 58 -31.61 -1.68 0.76
CA VAL A 58 -33.07 -1.46 0.70
C VAL A 58 -33.39 0.02 0.65
N VAL A 59 -32.73 0.88 1.42
CA VAL A 59 -32.93 2.33 1.36
C VAL A 59 -32.50 2.87 0.00
N LEU A 60 -31.38 2.44 -0.56
CA LEU A 60 -30.92 2.83 -1.89
C LEU A 60 -31.90 2.37 -2.99
N LEU A 61 -32.40 1.14 -2.90
CA LEU A 61 -33.42 0.61 -3.82
C LEU A 61 -34.77 1.34 -3.70
N ILE A 62 -35.23 1.59 -2.46
CA ILE A 62 -36.49 2.32 -2.21
C ILE A 62 -36.35 3.75 -2.70
N VAL A 63 -35.27 4.46 -2.36
CA VAL A 63 -35.05 5.85 -2.80
C VAL A 63 -34.89 5.90 -4.32
N GLY A 64 -34.08 5.04 -4.91
CA GLY A 64 -33.92 4.94 -6.37
C GLY A 64 -35.23 4.60 -7.08
N GLY A 65 -36.00 3.66 -6.54
CA GLY A 65 -37.33 3.28 -7.06
C GLY A 65 -38.37 4.36 -6.89
N LEU A 66 -38.42 5.05 -5.75
CA LEU A 66 -39.34 6.19 -5.56
C LEU A 66 -39.00 7.36 -6.48
N LEU A 67 -37.70 7.65 -6.67
CA LEU A 67 -37.25 8.65 -7.63
C LEU A 67 -37.61 8.24 -9.05
N PHE A 68 -37.46 6.97 -9.45
CA PHE A 68 -37.85 6.45 -10.74
C PHE A 68 -39.36 6.48 -10.97
N LEU A 69 -40.14 6.05 -9.98
CA LEU A 69 -41.60 6.06 -10.05
C LEU A 69 -42.18 7.48 -10.08
N ARG A 70 -41.56 8.39 -9.31
CA ARG A 70 -41.98 9.81 -9.22
C ARG A 70 -41.29 10.72 -10.24
N ARG A 71 -40.46 10.18 -11.14
CA ARG A 71 -39.71 10.98 -12.15
C ARG A 71 -40.50 11.99 -12.93
N LYS A 72 -41.80 11.74 -13.14
CA LYS A 72 -42.73 12.70 -13.82
C LYS A 72 -43.19 13.84 -12.91
N ARG A 73 -43.03 13.72 -11.59
CA ARG A 73 -43.41 14.73 -10.60
C ARG A 73 -42.18 15.51 -10.07
N ILE A 74 -40.96 15.05 -10.38
CA ILE A 74 -39.76 15.82 -10.07
C ILE A 74 -39.78 17.09 -10.92
N PRO A 75 -39.61 18.29 -10.32
CA PRO A 75 -39.57 19.54 -11.10
C PRO A 75 -38.55 19.45 -12.23
N ASP A 76 -38.91 19.95 -13.38
CA ASP A 76 -38.08 19.90 -14.59
C ASP A 76 -36.67 20.47 -14.37
N ARG A 77 -36.55 21.42 -13.44
CA ARG A 77 -35.28 22.03 -13.08
C ARG A 77 -34.34 21.03 -12.35
N LEU A 78 -34.86 20.19 -11.50
CA LEU A 78 -34.10 19.15 -10.78
C LEU A 78 -33.75 17.97 -11.69
N GLN A 79 -34.66 17.58 -12.62
CA GLN A 79 -34.34 16.47 -13.55
C GLN A 79 -33.14 16.75 -14.46
N ARG A 80 -32.82 18.03 -14.73
CA ARG A 80 -31.68 18.45 -15.54
C ARG A 80 -30.34 18.11 -14.88
N TYR A 81 -30.29 18.22 -13.55
CA TYR A 81 -29.09 18.06 -12.78
C TYR A 81 -29.03 16.70 -12.04
N PHE A 82 -29.99 15.82 -12.36
CA PHE A 82 -30.12 14.53 -11.68
C PHE A 82 -28.82 13.71 -11.66
N PRO A 83 -28.03 13.59 -12.76
CA PRO A 83 -26.72 12.96 -12.71
C PRO A 83 -25.75 13.60 -11.74
N ALA A 84 -25.71 14.94 -11.66
CA ALA A 84 -24.88 15.63 -10.70
C ALA A 84 -25.33 15.37 -9.24
N VAL A 85 -26.66 15.27 -9.02
CA VAL A 85 -27.22 14.90 -7.70
C VAL A 85 -26.79 13.49 -7.31
N VAL A 86 -26.79 12.54 -8.24
CA VAL A 86 -26.34 11.16 -7.97
C VAL A 86 -24.86 11.13 -7.66
N LEU A 87 -24.02 11.85 -8.41
CA LEU A 87 -22.59 11.99 -8.06
C LEU A 87 -22.41 12.60 -6.67
N GLY A 88 -23.23 13.59 -6.32
CA GLY A 88 -23.20 14.19 -4.99
C GLY A 88 -23.55 13.20 -3.88
N ILE A 89 -24.56 12.34 -4.09
CA ILE A 89 -24.94 11.29 -3.13
C ILE A 89 -23.81 10.26 -3.00
N LEU A 90 -23.21 9.84 -4.13
CA LEU A 90 -22.06 8.93 -4.12
C LEU A 90 -20.88 9.52 -3.36
N TYR A 91 -20.55 10.80 -3.62
CA TYR A 91 -19.50 11.48 -2.89
C TYR A 91 -19.81 11.57 -1.39
N LEU A 92 -21.04 11.92 -1.00
CA LEU A 92 -21.41 12.01 0.42
C LEU A 92 -21.33 10.66 1.11
N GLY A 93 -21.72 9.57 0.45
CA GLY A 93 -21.54 8.21 0.96
C GLY A 93 -20.07 7.86 1.14
N PHE A 94 -19.24 8.20 0.18
CA PHE A 94 -17.79 8.01 0.27
C PHE A 94 -17.16 8.90 1.36
N ALA A 95 -17.52 10.16 1.45
CA ALA A 95 -17.04 11.07 2.49
C ALA A 95 -17.42 10.57 3.90
N TRP A 96 -18.62 10.05 4.07
CA TRP A 96 -19.04 9.44 5.34
C TRP A 96 -18.20 8.21 5.68
N TYR A 97 -17.93 7.35 4.70
CA TYR A 97 -17.04 6.21 4.88
C TYR A 97 -15.61 6.64 5.26
N MET A 98 -15.06 7.65 4.58
CA MET A 98 -13.75 8.22 4.91
C MET A 98 -13.70 8.75 6.34
N CYS A 99 -14.73 9.50 6.77
CA CYS A 99 -14.82 10.01 8.15
C CYS A 99 -14.85 8.90 9.20
N GLY A 100 -15.44 7.74 8.90
CA GLY A 100 -15.44 6.58 9.78
C GLY A 100 -14.08 5.87 9.89
N LYS A 101 -13.22 6.02 8.88
CA LYS A 101 -11.87 5.43 8.85
C LYS A 101 -10.79 6.38 9.35
N LEU A 102 -11.00 7.68 9.20
CA LEU A 102 -10.11 8.74 9.67
C LEU A 102 -10.61 9.19 11.05
N ALA A 103 -9.75 9.19 12.05
CA ALA A 103 -10.07 9.75 13.36
C ALA A 103 -10.08 11.29 13.28
N LEU A 104 -11.14 11.86 12.70
CA LEU A 104 -11.26 13.31 12.51
C LEU A 104 -11.85 13.96 13.76
N ASP A 105 -11.06 14.80 14.41
CA ASP A 105 -11.37 15.35 15.74
C ASP A 105 -12.26 16.61 15.72
N SER A 106 -12.55 17.19 14.55
CA SER A 106 -13.33 18.42 14.42
C SER A 106 -14.53 18.29 13.47
N TYR A 107 -15.74 18.23 14.05
CA TYR A 107 -16.99 18.24 13.26
C TYR A 107 -17.14 19.47 12.37
N PHE A 108 -16.65 20.63 12.81
CA PHE A 108 -16.72 21.87 12.04
C PHE A 108 -15.85 21.79 10.79
N LEU A 109 -14.58 21.44 10.93
CA LEU A 109 -13.65 21.28 9.80
C LEU A 109 -14.10 20.18 8.84
N THR A 110 -14.57 19.06 9.39
CA THR A 110 -15.14 17.94 8.60
C THR A 110 -16.31 18.44 7.75
N THR A 111 -17.22 19.21 8.32
CA THR A 111 -18.37 19.74 7.57
C THR A 111 -17.93 20.67 6.44
N LEU A 112 -17.00 21.58 6.69
CA LEU A 112 -16.48 22.50 5.68
C LEU A 112 -15.74 21.74 4.55
N ALA A 113 -14.93 20.73 4.89
CA ALA A 113 -14.20 19.91 3.93
C ALA A 113 -15.17 19.10 3.06
N ILE A 114 -16.20 18.48 3.64
CA ILE A 114 -17.24 17.74 2.90
C ILE A 114 -18.00 18.66 1.95
N LEU A 115 -18.34 19.88 2.35
CA LEU A 115 -19.03 20.85 1.48
C LEU A 115 -18.15 21.26 0.32
N ALA A 116 -16.87 21.53 0.54
CA ALA A 116 -15.92 21.86 -0.51
C ALA A 116 -15.73 20.66 -1.48
N GLY A 117 -15.51 19.48 -0.93
CA GLY A 117 -15.35 18.25 -1.69
C GLY A 117 -16.60 17.89 -2.53
N LEU A 118 -17.78 18.04 -1.94
CA LEU A 118 -19.04 17.85 -2.66
C LEU A 118 -19.11 18.74 -3.92
N MET A 119 -18.85 20.02 -3.76
CA MET A 119 -18.86 20.97 -4.87
C MET A 119 -17.79 20.67 -5.91
N ASN A 120 -16.58 20.35 -5.46
CA ASN A 120 -15.46 20.01 -6.35
C ASN A 120 -15.74 18.75 -7.19
N ASN A 121 -16.40 17.76 -6.64
CA ASN A 121 -16.68 16.50 -7.33
C ASN A 121 -17.92 16.53 -8.26
N ILE A 122 -18.93 17.33 -7.95
CA ILE A 122 -20.12 17.47 -8.83
C ILE A 122 -19.94 18.54 -9.92
N PHE A 123 -18.98 19.45 -9.77
CA PHE A 123 -18.78 20.60 -10.66
C PHE A 123 -18.65 20.23 -12.14
N PRO A 124 -17.81 19.24 -12.55
CA PRO A 124 -17.69 18.88 -13.97
C PRO A 124 -19.01 18.41 -14.58
N ALA A 125 -19.79 17.62 -13.80
CA ALA A 125 -21.10 17.12 -14.27
C ALA A 125 -22.14 18.24 -14.40
N ILE A 126 -22.12 19.23 -13.50
CA ILE A 126 -23.01 20.41 -13.60
C ILE A 126 -22.63 21.23 -14.83
N LEU A 127 -21.35 21.47 -15.09
CA LEU A 127 -20.90 22.19 -16.29
C LEU A 127 -21.35 21.49 -17.57
N ALA A 128 -21.15 20.17 -17.65
CA ALA A 128 -21.57 19.37 -18.79
C ALA A 128 -23.10 19.38 -18.96
N ALA A 129 -23.87 19.37 -17.85
CA ALA A 129 -25.32 19.50 -17.87
C ALA A 129 -25.78 20.86 -18.42
N VAL A 130 -25.18 21.95 -17.94
CA VAL A 130 -25.48 23.33 -18.42
C VAL A 130 -25.20 23.45 -19.91
N TRP A 131 -24.05 22.96 -20.38
CA TRP A 131 -23.67 22.96 -21.78
C TRP A 131 -24.65 22.18 -22.65
N TYR A 132 -24.97 20.94 -22.27
CA TYR A 132 -25.91 20.08 -22.97
C TYR A 132 -27.31 20.71 -23.07
N HIS A 133 -27.83 21.27 -21.98
CA HIS A 133 -29.16 21.87 -21.98
C HIS A 133 -29.24 23.19 -22.75
N ARG A 134 -28.11 23.89 -22.94
CA ARG A 134 -28.01 25.08 -23.80
C ARG A 134 -27.98 24.70 -25.28
N ASN A 135 -27.23 23.66 -25.62
CA ASN A 135 -26.99 23.21 -26.98
C ASN A 135 -27.40 21.73 -27.15
N PRO A 136 -28.69 21.40 -27.17
CA PRO A 136 -29.16 20.03 -27.20
C PRO A 136 -28.91 19.38 -28.55
N SER A 137 -27.83 18.63 -28.67
CA SER A 137 -27.48 17.79 -29.81
C SER A 137 -27.19 16.37 -29.35
N ARG A 138 -27.13 15.40 -30.27
CA ARG A 138 -26.73 14.03 -29.95
C ARG A 138 -25.29 13.99 -29.45
N GLY A 139 -24.37 14.77 -30.05
CA GLY A 139 -23.00 14.86 -29.64
C GLY A 139 -22.84 15.45 -28.24
N ASN A 140 -23.54 16.55 -27.93
CA ASN A 140 -23.48 17.15 -26.58
C ASN A 140 -24.14 16.26 -25.52
N LYS A 141 -25.12 15.45 -25.89
CA LYS A 141 -25.68 14.43 -25.00
C LYS A 141 -24.63 13.34 -24.69
N LEU A 142 -23.92 12.90 -25.72
CA LEU A 142 -22.84 11.92 -25.54
C LEU A 142 -21.71 12.48 -24.68
N LEU A 143 -21.30 13.73 -24.91
CA LEU A 143 -20.29 14.42 -24.10
C LEU A 143 -20.72 14.53 -22.62
N TYR A 144 -21.95 14.93 -22.37
CA TYR A 144 -22.49 15.00 -21.01
C TYR A 144 -22.48 13.64 -20.33
N PHE A 145 -22.86 12.59 -21.06
CA PHE A 145 -22.78 11.22 -20.55
C PHE A 145 -21.34 10.79 -20.28
N ALA A 146 -20.42 11.06 -21.20
CA ALA A 146 -19.02 10.69 -21.04
C ALA A 146 -18.41 11.36 -19.81
N VAL A 147 -18.62 12.67 -19.61
CA VAL A 147 -18.14 13.40 -18.42
C VAL A 147 -18.71 12.79 -17.14
N TYR A 148 -20.02 12.56 -17.10
CA TYR A 148 -20.66 11.98 -15.93
C TYR A 148 -20.14 10.56 -15.63
N PHE A 149 -20.05 9.71 -16.66
CA PHE A 149 -19.58 8.34 -16.53
C PHE A 149 -18.12 8.28 -16.07
N VAL A 150 -17.26 9.11 -16.65
CA VAL A 150 -15.85 9.21 -16.25
C VAL A 150 -15.73 9.66 -14.81
N CYS A 151 -16.45 10.72 -14.39
CA CYS A 151 -16.42 11.16 -12.99
C CYS A 151 -16.89 10.08 -12.01
N ALA A 152 -17.97 9.37 -12.36
CA ALA A 152 -18.50 8.29 -11.53
C ALA A 152 -17.52 7.09 -11.44
N LEU A 153 -16.91 6.71 -12.57
CA LEU A 153 -15.94 5.63 -12.64
C LEU A 153 -14.68 5.96 -11.85
N LEU A 154 -14.14 7.17 -11.99
CA LEU A 154 -12.95 7.61 -11.25
C LEU A 154 -13.23 7.69 -9.75
N MET A 155 -14.42 8.16 -9.35
CA MET A 155 -14.82 8.17 -7.94
C MET A 155 -14.95 6.76 -7.38
N LEU A 156 -15.52 5.81 -8.13
CA LEU A 156 -15.61 4.41 -7.73
C LEU A 156 -14.21 3.78 -7.59
N MET A 157 -13.32 4.04 -8.56
CA MET A 157 -11.94 3.55 -8.53
C MET A 157 -11.20 4.06 -7.28
N ASP A 158 -11.34 5.34 -6.98
CA ASP A 158 -10.72 5.97 -5.82
C ASP A 158 -11.31 5.43 -4.50
N MET A 159 -12.62 5.19 -4.45
CA MET A 159 -13.29 4.59 -3.30
C MET A 159 -12.77 3.18 -3.01
N VAL A 160 -12.60 2.35 -4.05
CA VAL A 160 -12.05 0.99 -3.92
C VAL A 160 -10.59 1.05 -3.47
N TYR A 161 -9.79 1.93 -4.06
CA TYR A 161 -8.39 2.10 -3.66
C TYR A 161 -8.28 2.60 -2.21
N PHE A 162 -9.09 3.58 -1.82
CA PHE A 162 -9.14 4.09 -0.44
C PHE A 162 -9.58 3.01 0.55
N TRP A 163 -10.53 2.15 0.16
CA TRP A 163 -10.97 1.04 1.00
C TRP A 163 -9.82 0.08 1.34
N GLN A 164 -8.94 -0.15 0.37
CA GLN A 164 -7.78 -1.03 0.53
C GLN A 164 -6.60 -0.37 1.23
N THR A 165 -6.33 0.91 0.93
CA THR A 165 -5.07 1.58 1.32
C THR A 165 -5.24 2.73 2.30
N THR A 166 -6.47 3.17 2.60
CA THR A 166 -6.79 4.39 3.34
C THR A 166 -6.24 5.68 2.72
N MET A 167 -5.82 5.63 1.45
CA MET A 167 -5.30 6.76 0.68
C MET A 167 -6.06 6.92 -0.63
N HIS A 168 -6.12 8.14 -1.16
CA HIS A 168 -6.56 8.37 -2.53
C HIS A 168 -5.57 7.78 -3.53
N VAL A 169 -6.07 7.44 -4.73
CA VAL A 169 -5.23 6.93 -5.83
C VAL A 169 -3.98 7.78 -6.02
N GLN A 170 -2.82 7.15 -5.97
CA GLN A 170 -1.51 7.78 -6.12
C GLN A 170 -0.98 7.66 -7.56
N ALA A 171 0.02 8.46 -7.94
CA ALA A 171 0.60 8.44 -9.28
C ALA A 171 1.32 7.11 -9.58
N VAL A 172 1.87 6.46 -8.56
CA VAL A 172 2.47 5.12 -8.65
C VAL A 172 1.50 4.07 -9.18
N PHE A 173 0.19 4.20 -8.86
CA PHE A 173 -0.86 3.33 -9.41
C PHE A 173 -0.85 3.35 -10.95
N PHE A 174 -0.68 4.51 -11.58
CA PHE A 174 -0.69 4.64 -13.03
C PHE A 174 0.60 4.19 -13.70
N ARG A 175 1.74 4.31 -13.02
CA ARG A 175 3.01 3.74 -13.50
C ARG A 175 2.93 2.22 -13.61
N ASN A 176 2.23 1.62 -12.68
CA ASN A 176 2.10 0.17 -12.55
C ASN A 176 0.84 -0.38 -13.22
N PHE A 177 0.00 0.50 -13.80
CA PHE A 177 -1.27 0.12 -14.41
C PHE A 177 -1.07 -0.62 -15.73
N ASN A 178 -1.07 -1.93 -15.67
CA ASN A 178 -1.00 -2.83 -16.82
C ASN A 178 -2.05 -3.96 -16.66
N ILE A 179 -2.12 -4.85 -17.65
CA ILE A 179 -3.12 -5.92 -17.67
C ILE A 179 -3.00 -6.87 -16.47
N TYR A 180 -1.79 -7.09 -15.96
CA TYR A 180 -1.53 -7.96 -14.81
C TYR A 180 -1.94 -7.29 -13.50
N ALA A 181 -1.76 -5.98 -13.39
CA ALA A 181 -2.29 -5.21 -12.26
C ALA A 181 -3.83 -5.24 -12.26
N ILE A 182 -4.47 -5.12 -13.45
CA ILE A 182 -5.92 -5.28 -13.58
C ILE A 182 -6.34 -6.69 -13.16
N GLU A 183 -5.65 -7.72 -13.62
CA GLU A 183 -5.92 -9.11 -13.24
C GLU A 183 -5.81 -9.30 -11.72
N GLY A 184 -4.74 -8.81 -11.10
CA GLY A 184 -4.54 -8.83 -9.66
C GLY A 184 -5.68 -8.14 -8.90
N VAL A 185 -5.99 -6.91 -9.26
CA VAL A 185 -7.11 -6.15 -8.67
C VAL A 185 -8.45 -6.88 -8.87
N MET A 186 -8.71 -7.38 -10.07
CA MET A 186 -9.97 -8.10 -10.36
C MET A 186 -10.09 -9.41 -9.60
N SER A 187 -8.99 -10.13 -9.38
CA SER A 187 -8.97 -11.36 -8.58
C SER A 187 -9.15 -11.12 -7.08
N SER A 188 -8.88 -9.91 -6.62
CA SER A 188 -9.09 -9.48 -5.25
C SER A 188 -10.56 -9.22 -4.92
N PHE A 189 -11.40 -9.03 -5.96
CA PHE A 189 -12.83 -8.85 -5.75
C PHE A 189 -13.54 -10.20 -5.66
N SER A 190 -14.35 -10.34 -4.63
CA SER A 190 -15.33 -11.43 -4.59
C SER A 190 -16.30 -11.30 -5.77
N ARG A 191 -16.90 -12.41 -6.17
CA ARG A 191 -17.94 -12.43 -7.22
C ARG A 191 -19.05 -11.40 -6.95
N ASN A 192 -19.37 -11.18 -5.70
CA ASN A 192 -20.42 -10.26 -5.25
C ASN A 192 -19.99 -8.79 -5.45
N GLN A 193 -18.78 -8.43 -5.08
CA GLN A 193 -18.24 -7.09 -5.32
C GLN A 193 -18.18 -6.76 -6.82
N LEU A 194 -17.83 -7.75 -7.67
CA LEU A 194 -17.89 -7.57 -9.13
C LEU A 194 -19.31 -7.33 -9.64
N MET A 195 -20.30 -7.98 -9.04
CA MET A 195 -21.71 -7.77 -9.40
C MET A 195 -22.22 -6.42 -8.90
N GLU A 196 -21.80 -5.94 -7.73
CA GLU A 196 -22.10 -4.58 -7.23
C GLU A 196 -21.51 -3.50 -8.17
N ILE A 197 -20.26 -3.67 -8.58
CA ILE A 197 -19.63 -2.78 -9.58
C ILE A 197 -20.40 -2.81 -10.89
N GLY A 198 -20.79 -4.00 -11.38
CA GLY A 198 -21.60 -4.17 -12.57
C GLY A 198 -22.99 -3.53 -12.43
N GLY A 199 -23.63 -3.69 -11.29
CA GLY A 199 -24.90 -3.06 -10.92
C GLY A 199 -24.81 -1.54 -10.88
N PHE A 200 -23.74 -1.01 -10.31
CA PHE A 200 -23.45 0.43 -10.30
C PHE A 200 -23.32 0.98 -11.74
N VAL A 201 -22.48 0.35 -12.57
CA VAL A 201 -22.29 0.76 -13.98
C VAL A 201 -23.61 0.71 -14.75
N LEU A 202 -24.40 -0.36 -14.58
CA LEU A 202 -25.72 -0.48 -15.19
C LEU A 202 -26.68 0.60 -14.69
N GLY A 203 -26.68 0.89 -13.38
CA GLY A 203 -27.45 1.98 -12.77
C GLY A 203 -27.12 3.33 -13.39
N VAL A 204 -25.85 3.65 -13.59
CA VAL A 204 -25.37 4.86 -14.27
C VAL A 204 -25.91 4.94 -15.72
N ILE A 205 -25.86 3.84 -16.47
CA ILE A 205 -26.34 3.76 -17.85
C ILE A 205 -27.86 3.95 -17.90
N LEU A 206 -28.62 3.30 -17.02
CA LEU A 206 -30.08 3.43 -16.94
C LEU A 206 -30.49 4.85 -16.56
N LEU A 207 -29.80 5.47 -15.64
CA LEU A 207 -30.00 6.84 -15.19
C LEU A 207 -29.91 7.84 -16.38
N PHE A 208 -28.90 7.61 -17.23
CA PHE A 208 -28.72 8.42 -18.43
C PHE A 208 -29.85 8.27 -19.44
N ARG A 209 -30.40 7.07 -19.64
CA ARG A 209 -31.56 6.85 -20.54
C ARG A 209 -32.81 7.57 -20.07
N VAL A 210 -32.94 7.79 -18.76
CA VAL A 210 -34.11 8.48 -18.17
C VAL A 210 -34.01 10.00 -18.30
N THR A 211 -32.79 10.55 -18.45
CA THR A 211 -32.55 11.98 -18.55
C THR A 211 -32.90 12.49 -19.96
N LYS A 212 -34.05 13.12 -20.13
CA LYS A 212 -34.48 13.71 -21.42
C LYS A 212 -34.23 15.21 -21.41
N PRO A 213 -33.72 15.81 -22.53
CA PRO A 213 -33.61 17.25 -22.65
C PRO A 213 -35.00 17.87 -22.82
N ARG A 214 -35.20 19.03 -22.23
CA ARG A 214 -36.44 19.82 -22.44
C ARG A 214 -36.15 21.19 -23.06
N ARG A 215 -37.18 21.75 -23.70
CA ARG A 215 -37.10 22.93 -24.57
C ARG A 215 -36.82 24.28 -23.91
N HIS A 216 -36.69 24.39 -22.59
CA HIS A 216 -36.35 25.67 -21.92
C HIS A 216 -34.84 25.84 -21.80
N LYS A 217 -34.33 26.87 -22.48
CA LYS A 217 -32.92 27.26 -22.39
C LYS A 217 -32.68 27.93 -21.03
N PRO A 218 -31.87 27.34 -20.12
CA PRO A 218 -31.45 28.07 -18.93
C PRO A 218 -30.60 29.27 -19.36
N ASN A 219 -30.67 30.37 -18.60
CA ASN A 219 -29.68 31.43 -18.76
C ASN A 219 -28.34 30.89 -18.29
N ALA A 220 -27.58 30.33 -19.26
CA ALA A 220 -26.40 29.53 -18.95
C ALA A 220 -25.28 30.35 -18.31
N ALA A 221 -25.23 31.65 -18.62
CA ALA A 221 -24.23 32.51 -17.98
C ALA A 221 -24.50 32.67 -16.49
N TRP A 222 -25.75 32.90 -16.10
CA TRP A 222 -26.11 33.00 -14.68
C TRP A 222 -26.00 31.66 -13.95
N ALA A 223 -26.38 30.55 -14.57
CA ALA A 223 -26.21 29.23 -13.99
C ALA A 223 -24.72 28.89 -13.80
N LEU A 224 -23.87 29.19 -14.75
CA LEU A 224 -22.46 29.03 -14.70
C LEU A 224 -21.82 29.89 -13.59
N LEU A 225 -22.15 31.19 -13.59
CA LEU A 225 -21.67 32.11 -12.56
C LEU A 225 -22.13 31.71 -11.15
N ALA A 226 -23.37 31.24 -11.00
CA ALA A 226 -23.89 30.76 -9.73
C ALA A 226 -23.11 29.52 -9.23
N VAL A 227 -22.86 28.55 -10.11
CA VAL A 227 -22.12 27.33 -9.76
C VAL A 227 -20.66 27.65 -9.46
N LEU A 228 -19.99 28.45 -10.30
CA LEU A 228 -18.63 28.91 -10.05
C LEU A 228 -18.53 29.69 -8.74
N GLY A 229 -19.45 30.65 -8.53
CA GLY A 229 -19.48 31.46 -7.30
C GLY A 229 -19.72 30.60 -6.07
N TRP A 230 -20.63 29.61 -6.15
CA TRP A 230 -20.88 28.70 -5.03
C TRP A 230 -19.72 27.76 -4.75
N THR A 231 -19.09 27.21 -5.79
CA THR A 231 -17.89 26.37 -5.64
C THR A 231 -16.75 27.17 -5.02
N LEU A 232 -16.53 28.39 -5.53
CA LEU A 232 -15.53 29.31 -4.96
C LEU A 232 -15.86 29.66 -3.51
N CYS A 233 -17.11 29.96 -3.19
CA CYS A 233 -17.57 30.26 -1.84
C CYS A 233 -17.30 29.08 -0.88
N CYS A 234 -17.67 27.85 -1.26
CA CYS A 234 -17.41 26.66 -0.45
C CYS A 234 -15.91 26.42 -0.20
N ASN A 235 -15.08 26.59 -1.23
CA ASN A 235 -13.63 26.45 -1.10
C ASN A 235 -13.01 27.58 -0.25
N LEU A 236 -13.47 28.81 -0.40
CA LEU A 236 -13.03 29.92 0.45
C LEU A 236 -13.46 29.74 1.90
N LEU A 237 -14.70 29.30 2.15
CA LEU A 237 -15.18 29.00 3.49
C LEU A 237 -14.38 27.87 4.13
N TYR A 238 -14.07 26.83 3.37
CA TYR A 238 -13.19 25.77 3.85
C TYR A 238 -11.79 26.31 4.17
N TYR A 239 -11.16 27.03 3.23
CA TYR A 239 -9.83 27.58 3.44
C TYR A 239 -9.75 28.55 4.61
N THR A 240 -10.64 29.56 4.66
CA THR A 240 -10.65 30.55 5.76
C THR A 240 -11.09 29.92 7.07
N GLY A 241 -12.12 29.08 7.07
CA GLY A 241 -12.63 28.41 8.25
C GLY A 241 -11.61 27.43 8.84
N SER A 242 -10.87 26.72 8.00
CA SER A 242 -9.80 25.84 8.47
C SER A 242 -8.65 26.64 9.09
N GLN A 243 -8.23 27.76 8.49
CA GLN A 243 -7.18 28.62 9.07
C GLN A 243 -7.60 29.19 10.41
N VAL A 244 -8.80 29.77 10.49
CA VAL A 244 -9.31 30.37 11.73
C VAL A 244 -9.58 29.31 12.81
N GLY A 245 -10.18 28.18 12.44
CA GLY A 245 -10.48 27.10 13.38
C GLY A 245 -9.23 26.44 13.94
N LEU A 246 -8.26 26.15 13.10
CA LEU A 246 -6.99 25.57 13.52
C LEU A 246 -6.15 26.55 14.34
N TYR A 247 -6.14 27.84 13.98
CA TYR A 247 -5.49 28.88 14.76
C TYR A 247 -6.10 28.99 16.17
N ALA A 248 -7.43 28.98 16.27
CA ALA A 248 -8.11 29.03 17.56
C ALA A 248 -7.82 27.80 18.45
N LEU A 249 -7.69 26.62 17.85
CA LEU A 249 -7.30 25.39 18.56
C LEU A 249 -5.85 25.44 19.06
N HIS A 250 -4.95 26.06 18.29
CA HIS A 250 -3.57 26.30 18.71
C HIS A 250 -3.48 27.29 19.87
N GLU A 251 -4.06 28.48 19.73
CA GLU A 251 -4.03 29.51 20.76
C GLU A 251 -4.70 29.07 22.06
N SER A 252 -5.69 28.19 22.00
CA SER A 252 -6.32 27.60 23.18
C SER A 252 -5.46 26.55 23.90
N GLY A 253 -4.35 26.13 23.29
CA GLY A 253 -3.49 25.05 23.78
C GLY A 253 -4.11 23.65 23.71
N LEU A 254 -5.23 23.50 23.00
CA LEU A 254 -5.91 22.22 22.84
C LEU A 254 -5.19 21.31 21.83
N TRP A 255 -4.52 21.90 20.84
CA TRP A 255 -3.77 21.17 19.81
C TRP A 255 -2.36 21.72 19.66
N SER A 256 -1.40 20.80 19.49
CA SER A 256 -0.03 21.15 19.12
C SER A 256 0.03 21.58 17.64
N GLU A 257 1.12 22.25 17.27
CA GLU A 257 1.37 22.69 15.89
C GLU A 257 1.40 21.49 14.92
N GLU A 258 1.97 20.37 15.35
CA GLU A 258 1.99 19.09 14.61
C GLU A 258 0.58 18.53 14.39
N GLN A 259 -0.27 18.52 15.41
CA GLN A 259 -1.66 18.08 15.28
C GLN A 259 -2.44 18.96 14.30
N ILE A 260 -2.15 20.26 14.27
CA ILE A 260 -2.77 21.22 13.37
C ILE A 260 -2.37 20.96 11.93
N GLU A 261 -1.08 20.77 11.66
CA GLU A 261 -0.61 20.52 10.29
C GLU A 261 -1.10 19.16 9.77
N LYS A 262 -1.07 18.14 10.60
CA LYS A 262 -1.64 16.83 10.30
C LYS A 262 -3.12 16.92 9.95
N SER A 263 -3.92 17.59 10.75
CA SER A 263 -5.34 17.80 10.49
C SER A 263 -5.58 18.61 9.22
N ARG A 264 -4.78 19.64 8.98
CA ARG A 264 -4.87 20.47 7.78
C ARG A 264 -4.67 19.62 6.51
N GLN A 265 -3.70 18.72 6.53
CA GLN A 265 -3.40 17.80 5.42
C GLN A 265 -4.53 16.78 5.24
N GLU A 266 -5.01 16.14 6.31
CA GLU A 266 -6.08 15.14 6.25
C GLU A 266 -7.39 15.73 5.70
N TYR A 267 -7.82 16.88 6.19
CA TYR A 267 -9.04 17.52 5.71
C TYR A 267 -8.95 17.98 4.26
N ARG A 268 -7.81 18.55 3.85
CA ARG A 268 -7.60 19.02 2.48
C ARG A 268 -7.50 17.84 1.51
N ASP A 269 -6.61 16.90 1.81
CA ASP A 269 -6.21 15.87 0.86
C ASP A 269 -7.23 14.73 0.80
N MET A 270 -7.94 14.48 1.89
CA MET A 270 -8.90 13.38 1.98
C MET A 270 -10.34 13.78 1.65
N LEU A 271 -10.83 14.91 2.16
CA LEU A 271 -12.23 15.27 2.04
C LEU A 271 -12.49 16.35 1.00
N ALA A 272 -11.69 17.41 0.93
CA ALA A 272 -11.92 18.53 0.03
C ALA A 272 -11.43 18.29 -1.41
N THR A 273 -10.76 17.19 -1.68
CA THR A 273 -10.11 16.90 -2.97
C THR A 273 -11.12 16.69 -4.09
N PRO A 274 -10.90 17.30 -5.28
CA PRO A 274 -11.65 16.99 -6.50
C PRO A 274 -11.16 15.67 -7.09
N ILE A 275 -11.73 14.54 -6.70
CA ILE A 275 -11.26 13.17 -6.98
C ILE A 275 -10.92 12.96 -8.45
N ALA A 276 -11.87 13.22 -9.38
CA ALA A 276 -11.62 13.02 -10.80
C ALA A 276 -10.48 13.91 -11.32
N GLY A 277 -10.42 15.17 -10.88
CA GLY A 277 -9.35 16.10 -11.26
C GLY A 277 -7.98 15.66 -10.74
N ASN A 278 -7.92 15.20 -9.50
CA ASN A 278 -6.71 14.69 -8.87
C ASN A 278 -6.19 13.43 -9.59
N ILE A 279 -7.07 12.45 -9.85
CA ILE A 279 -6.73 11.22 -10.58
C ILE A 279 -6.23 11.54 -12.00
N ILE A 280 -6.96 12.39 -12.75
CA ILE A 280 -6.56 12.76 -14.11
C ILE A 280 -5.21 13.50 -14.09
N SER A 281 -5.01 14.40 -13.13
CA SER A 281 -3.74 15.09 -12.97
C SER A 281 -2.59 14.12 -12.72
N LYS A 282 -2.76 13.19 -11.80
CA LYS A 282 -1.76 12.16 -11.47
C LYS A 282 -1.50 11.23 -12.67
N ALA A 283 -2.55 10.83 -13.41
CA ALA A 283 -2.41 9.98 -14.60
C ALA A 283 -1.67 10.68 -15.75
N LEU A 284 -1.98 11.96 -16.03
CA LEU A 284 -1.40 12.69 -17.15
C LEU A 284 0.00 13.21 -16.87
N PHE A 285 0.24 13.67 -15.65
CA PHE A 285 1.50 14.30 -15.32
C PHE A 285 2.48 13.38 -14.64
N ASN A 286 2.01 12.19 -14.19
CA ASN A 286 2.79 11.09 -13.58
C ASN A 286 4.01 11.59 -12.77
N LYS A 287 3.90 12.82 -12.31
CA LYS A 287 4.81 13.51 -11.44
C LYS A 287 4.21 13.41 -10.03
N GLU A 288 4.18 12.18 -9.45
CA GLU A 288 4.71 12.19 -8.12
C GLU A 288 6.12 12.70 -8.33
N LYS A 289 6.29 13.93 -8.10
CA LYS A 289 7.54 14.34 -7.57
C LYS A 289 7.74 13.36 -6.39
N VAL A 290 8.69 12.45 -6.44
CA VAL A 290 9.65 12.48 -5.35
C VAL A 290 9.94 13.96 -5.28
N VAL A 291 9.15 14.69 -4.47
CA VAL A 291 8.89 16.14 -4.59
C VAL A 291 10.18 16.94 -4.54
N MET A 292 11.23 16.28 -4.23
CA MET A 292 12.49 16.77 -3.81
C MET A 292 13.58 16.63 -4.81
N ALA A 293 13.53 15.61 -5.58
CA ALA A 293 14.66 15.18 -6.34
C ALA A 293 15.01 16.09 -7.48
N THR A 294 14.07 16.84 -8.02
CA THR A 294 14.35 17.64 -9.21
C THR A 294 14.67 19.11 -8.94
N GLN A 295 14.30 19.65 -7.77
CA GLN A 295 14.50 21.08 -7.49
C GLN A 295 15.59 21.37 -6.44
N HIS A 296 15.90 20.43 -5.54
CA HIS A 296 16.83 20.68 -4.42
C HIS A 296 17.78 19.50 -4.16
N LYS A 297 18.36 18.90 -5.20
CA LYS A 297 19.41 17.88 -5.01
C LYS A 297 20.58 18.51 -4.28
N LYS A 298 20.81 18.11 -3.04
CA LYS A 298 21.96 18.58 -2.28
C LYS A 298 23.20 17.84 -2.76
N LYS A 299 24.12 18.58 -3.36
CA LYS A 299 25.33 18.01 -3.95
C LYS A 299 26.40 17.67 -2.92
N GLU A 300 26.40 18.37 -1.79
CA GLU A 300 27.42 18.22 -0.75
C GLU A 300 26.78 18.35 0.63
N LEU A 301 27.33 17.62 1.61
CA LEU A 301 27.01 17.79 3.01
C LEU A 301 27.95 18.83 3.61
N THR A 302 27.42 19.74 4.42
CA THR A 302 28.22 20.66 5.21
C THR A 302 28.95 19.92 6.32
N ASP A 303 30.02 20.51 6.89
CA ASP A 303 30.72 19.92 8.05
C ASP A 303 29.78 19.74 9.24
N LYS A 304 28.82 20.64 9.43
CA LYS A 304 27.79 20.56 10.46
C LYS A 304 26.84 19.37 10.22
N ASP A 305 26.37 19.14 8.98
CA ASP A 305 25.58 17.98 8.63
C ASP A 305 26.35 16.68 8.94
N ARG A 306 27.63 16.61 8.54
CA ARG A 306 28.48 15.44 8.80
C ARG A 306 28.67 15.19 10.30
N GLU A 307 28.92 16.25 11.09
CA GLU A 307 29.04 16.14 12.53
C GLU A 307 27.78 15.53 13.18
N TRP A 308 26.61 16.01 12.81
CA TRP A 308 25.34 15.44 13.28
C TRP A 308 25.16 14.00 12.83
N MET A 309 25.47 13.67 11.57
CA MET A 309 25.35 12.29 11.07
C MET A 309 26.28 11.33 11.81
N TYR A 310 27.47 11.75 12.23
CA TYR A 310 28.31 10.93 13.12
C TYR A 310 27.73 10.82 14.52
N LYS A 311 27.19 11.89 15.10
CA LYS A 311 26.56 11.88 16.43
C LYS A 311 25.34 10.97 16.48
N LEU A 312 24.54 10.98 15.42
CA LEU A 312 23.35 10.12 15.28
C LEU A 312 23.72 8.69 14.89
N GLY A 313 24.95 8.39 14.55
CA GLY A 313 25.38 7.08 14.07
C GLY A 313 24.83 6.70 12.69
N VAL A 314 24.42 7.68 11.89
CA VAL A 314 24.02 7.51 10.49
C VAL A 314 25.27 7.33 9.61
N MET A 315 26.30 8.15 9.83
CA MET A 315 27.62 7.98 9.22
C MET A 315 28.59 7.36 10.23
N ARG A 316 29.61 6.68 9.71
CA ARG A 316 30.65 6.03 10.53
C ARG A 316 32.03 6.37 10.00
N LYS A 317 32.97 6.54 10.94
CA LYS A 317 34.38 6.84 10.59
C LYS A 317 35.14 5.58 10.17
N ALA A 318 34.77 4.43 10.76
CA ALA A 318 35.38 3.16 10.40
C ALA A 318 34.67 2.53 9.19
N ALA A 319 35.45 2.15 8.19
CA ALA A 319 34.92 1.39 7.05
C ALA A 319 34.46 -0.04 7.48
N PRO A 320 33.51 -0.66 6.78
CA PRO A 320 33.16 -2.05 6.98
C PRO A 320 34.36 -2.97 6.74
N HIS A 321 34.63 -3.87 7.68
CA HIS A 321 35.70 -4.85 7.60
C HIS A 321 35.18 -6.22 7.18
N PRO A 322 35.57 -6.73 6.00
CA PRO A 322 35.21 -8.08 5.56
C PRO A 322 35.93 -9.14 6.38
N LEU A 323 35.32 -10.32 6.50
CA LEU A 323 35.98 -11.50 7.01
C LEU A 323 37.17 -11.89 6.11
N PRO A 324 38.21 -12.54 6.66
CA PRO A 324 39.40 -12.92 5.87
C PRO A 324 39.10 -14.02 4.81
N VAL A 325 38.03 -14.79 5.04
CA VAL A 325 37.57 -15.85 4.16
C VAL A 325 36.04 -15.86 4.10
N PRO A 326 35.41 -16.30 2.97
CA PRO A 326 33.96 -16.44 2.90
C PRO A 326 33.42 -17.39 3.98
N ALA A 327 32.41 -16.95 4.73
CA ALA A 327 31.76 -17.76 5.75
C ALA A 327 30.89 -18.87 5.13
N TYR A 328 30.19 -18.57 4.07
CA TYR A 328 29.22 -19.46 3.43
C TYR A 328 29.43 -19.53 1.92
N ASP A 329 29.11 -20.67 1.31
CA ASP A 329 29.13 -20.85 -0.15
C ASP A 329 27.72 -20.66 -0.75
N ARG A 330 26.69 -20.80 0.07
CA ARG A 330 25.29 -20.74 -0.32
C ARG A 330 24.54 -19.83 0.62
N ILE A 331 23.89 -18.83 0.05
CA ILE A 331 23.03 -17.91 0.78
C ILE A 331 21.64 -17.98 0.17
N VAL A 332 20.63 -18.27 0.97
CA VAL A 332 19.22 -18.29 0.57
C VAL A 332 18.48 -17.25 1.39
N MET A 333 17.94 -16.22 0.72
CA MET A 333 17.16 -15.18 1.35
C MET A 333 15.67 -15.41 1.05
N LEU A 334 14.88 -15.62 2.10
CA LEU A 334 13.43 -15.77 2.04
C LEU A 334 12.82 -14.43 2.44
N ILE A 335 12.30 -13.72 1.46
CA ILE A 335 11.68 -12.41 1.64
C ILE A 335 10.17 -12.61 1.76
N LEU A 336 9.65 -12.32 2.94
CA LEU A 336 8.22 -12.34 3.24
C LEU A 336 7.61 -11.00 2.79
N GLU A 337 6.54 -11.07 2.02
CA GLU A 337 5.80 -9.89 1.58
C GLU A 337 5.12 -9.18 2.75
N SER A 338 5.39 -7.89 2.97
CA SER A 338 4.65 -7.00 3.89
C SER A 338 4.51 -7.54 5.33
N VAL A 339 5.56 -8.14 5.92
CA VAL A 339 5.49 -8.71 7.27
C VAL A 339 6.11 -7.78 8.31
N HIS A 340 5.29 -7.35 9.28
CA HIS A 340 5.76 -6.64 10.47
C HIS A 340 6.31 -7.64 11.51
N ARG A 341 7.37 -7.25 12.24
CA ARG A 341 7.93 -8.07 13.32
C ARG A 341 6.88 -8.45 14.39
N ASP A 342 6.03 -7.49 14.78
CA ASP A 342 5.02 -7.70 15.82
C ASP A 342 3.78 -8.50 15.31
N TYR A 343 3.83 -9.09 14.12
CA TYR A 343 2.92 -10.15 13.68
C TYR A 343 3.35 -11.53 14.17
N ILE A 344 4.50 -11.62 14.85
CA ILE A 344 5.06 -12.84 15.39
C ILE A 344 4.81 -12.86 16.91
N HIS A 345 4.26 -13.96 17.44
CA HIS A 345 3.80 -14.06 18.83
C HIS A 345 4.88 -13.68 19.87
N CYS A 346 6.14 -14.11 19.70
CA CYS A 346 7.19 -13.82 20.67
C CYS A 346 7.52 -12.32 20.81
N TYR A 347 7.12 -11.48 19.85
CA TYR A 347 7.24 -10.02 19.93
C TYR A 347 5.95 -9.33 20.34
N ASN A 348 4.79 -9.98 20.15
CA ASN A 348 3.49 -9.42 20.47
C ASN A 348 2.55 -10.51 21.00
N SER A 349 2.33 -10.53 22.30
CA SER A 349 1.48 -11.53 22.99
C SER A 349 -0.02 -11.45 22.60
N GLU A 350 -0.46 -10.42 21.89
CA GLU A 350 -1.83 -10.35 21.34
C GLU A 350 -1.99 -11.28 20.12
N ILE A 351 -0.90 -11.67 19.47
CA ILE A 351 -0.91 -12.70 18.44
C ILE A 351 -1.01 -14.07 19.14
N PRO A 352 -1.96 -14.93 18.77
CA PRO A 352 -2.08 -16.27 19.34
C PRO A 352 -0.77 -17.07 19.17
N ALA A 353 -0.37 -17.81 20.22
CA ALA A 353 0.85 -18.61 20.18
C ALA A 353 0.86 -19.68 19.08
N GLU A 354 -0.32 -20.15 18.70
CA GLU A 354 -0.50 -21.11 17.62
C GLU A 354 -0.30 -20.51 16.22
N ALA A 355 -0.24 -19.16 16.11
CA ALA A 355 -0.10 -18.50 14.83
C ALA A 355 1.30 -18.62 14.25
N THR A 356 2.34 -18.54 15.09
CA THR A 356 3.74 -18.46 14.62
C THR A 356 4.72 -19.34 15.41
N PRO A 357 4.35 -20.60 15.75
CA PRO A 357 5.18 -21.43 16.63
C PRO A 357 6.53 -21.78 16.02
N PHE A 358 6.65 -21.91 14.70
CA PHE A 358 7.92 -22.20 14.03
C PHE A 358 8.82 -20.97 14.00
N LEU A 359 8.31 -19.81 13.65
CA LEU A 359 9.05 -18.55 13.70
C LEU A 359 9.52 -18.23 15.11
N ASP A 360 8.67 -18.44 16.14
CA ASP A 360 9.05 -18.31 17.55
C ASP A 360 10.22 -19.24 17.93
N SER A 361 10.23 -20.46 17.39
CA SER A 361 11.32 -21.41 17.63
C SER A 361 12.64 -20.95 16.98
N LEU A 362 12.58 -20.43 15.75
CA LEU A 362 13.74 -19.91 15.05
C LEU A 362 14.33 -18.68 15.76
N ILE A 363 13.47 -17.76 16.19
CA ILE A 363 13.86 -16.56 16.92
C ILE A 363 14.56 -16.90 18.24
N LYS A 364 14.12 -17.94 18.94
CA LYS A 364 14.76 -18.41 20.18
C LYS A 364 16.10 -19.10 19.95
N GLN A 365 16.27 -19.75 18.81
CA GLN A 365 17.40 -20.61 18.51
C GLN A 365 18.54 -19.93 17.75
N TYR A 366 18.23 -18.99 16.84
CA TYR A 366 19.18 -18.47 15.87
C TYR A 366 19.51 -16.99 16.07
N PRO A 367 20.68 -16.51 15.60
CA PRO A 367 21.04 -15.11 15.55
C PRO A 367 19.97 -14.30 14.77
N ARG A 368 19.65 -13.12 15.29
CA ARG A 368 18.61 -12.24 14.73
C ARG A 368 18.87 -10.80 15.11
N ILE A 369 18.12 -9.88 14.54
CA ILE A 369 18.07 -8.48 14.96
C ILE A 369 16.63 -8.14 15.36
N ASP A 370 16.43 -7.82 16.64
CA ASP A 370 15.10 -7.51 17.18
C ASP A 370 14.61 -6.10 16.79
N ASN A 371 15.52 -5.13 16.59
CA ASN A 371 15.23 -3.77 16.20
C ASN A 371 15.66 -3.51 14.74
N TYR A 372 15.21 -4.37 13.82
CA TYR A 372 15.47 -4.25 12.40
C TYR A 372 14.27 -3.63 11.68
N TYR A 373 14.49 -2.50 11.03
CA TYR A 373 13.42 -1.67 10.44
C TYR A 373 13.43 -1.73 8.91
N SER A 374 12.26 -1.60 8.29
CA SER A 374 12.22 -1.26 6.88
C SER A 374 12.90 0.09 6.63
N SER A 375 13.62 0.20 5.51
CA SER A 375 14.22 1.47 5.10
C SER A 375 13.35 2.21 4.09
N ALA A 376 12.44 1.53 3.44
CA ALA A 376 11.51 2.12 2.49
C ALA A 376 10.28 1.22 2.27
N VAL A 377 9.20 1.81 1.78
CA VAL A 377 7.93 1.18 1.43
C VAL A 377 7.47 1.81 0.10
N PRO A 378 6.92 1.08 -0.86
CA PRO A 378 6.57 -0.35 -0.89
C PRO A 378 7.71 -1.28 -1.35
N THR A 379 7.38 -2.47 -1.89
CA THR A 379 8.30 -3.55 -2.29
C THR A 379 9.51 -3.07 -3.10
N THR A 380 9.29 -2.29 -4.14
CA THR A 380 10.35 -1.78 -5.03
C THR A 380 11.43 -1.01 -4.25
N GLU A 381 11.01 -0.11 -3.40
CA GLU A 381 11.86 0.76 -2.59
C GLU A 381 12.54 -0.03 -1.48
N GLY A 382 11.82 -0.96 -0.82
CA GLY A 382 12.38 -1.85 0.21
C GLY A 382 13.46 -2.78 -0.36
N LEU A 383 13.25 -3.34 -1.56
CA LEU A 383 14.25 -4.16 -2.24
C LEU A 383 15.47 -3.33 -2.70
N ASN A 384 15.26 -2.06 -3.12
CA ASN A 384 16.37 -1.15 -3.39
C ASN A 384 17.21 -0.91 -2.15
N ALA A 385 16.58 -0.65 -1.00
CA ALA A 385 17.29 -0.50 0.27
C ALA A 385 18.08 -1.76 0.62
N THR A 386 17.47 -2.94 0.47
CA THR A 386 18.07 -4.24 0.77
C THR A 386 19.26 -4.56 -0.14
N PHE A 387 19.15 -4.37 -1.46
CA PHE A 387 20.17 -4.83 -2.41
C PHE A 387 21.17 -3.77 -2.82
N ARG A 388 20.85 -2.49 -2.64
CA ARG A 388 21.74 -1.37 -2.98
C ARG A 388 22.24 -0.58 -1.78
N SER A 389 21.72 -0.88 -0.58
CA SER A 389 22.07 -0.13 0.63
C SER A 389 21.87 1.40 0.47
N GLN A 390 20.68 1.78 -0.05
CA GLN A 390 20.30 3.16 -0.34
C GLN A 390 18.90 3.44 0.20
N LEU A 391 18.65 4.63 0.74
CA LEU A 391 17.30 5.04 1.21
C LEU A 391 16.40 5.45 0.06
N LEU A 392 16.91 6.27 -0.84
CA LEU A 392 16.24 6.72 -2.04
C LEU A 392 17.09 6.35 -3.25
N PHE A 393 16.42 6.05 -4.33
CA PHE A 393 17.05 5.64 -5.58
C PHE A 393 16.44 6.38 -6.78
N ASP A 394 17.28 6.97 -7.62
CA ASP A 394 16.84 7.56 -8.88
C ASP A 394 16.62 6.43 -9.90
N GLY A 395 15.36 5.98 -10.04
CA GLY A 395 14.97 4.88 -10.93
C GLY A 395 15.04 5.20 -12.42
N ASP A 396 15.15 6.49 -12.77
CA ASP A 396 15.15 6.94 -14.16
C ASP A 396 16.54 6.94 -14.80
N VAL A 397 17.59 6.67 -14.03
CA VAL A 397 18.95 6.58 -14.57
C VAL A 397 19.24 5.16 -15.00
N ASP A 398 19.56 4.95 -16.26
CA ASP A 398 20.00 3.66 -16.78
C ASP A 398 21.12 3.08 -15.90
N GLY A 399 20.82 2.00 -15.20
CA GLY A 399 21.55 1.61 -14.01
C GLY A 399 22.43 0.38 -14.16
N ASN A 400 22.88 0.02 -15.39
CA ASN A 400 23.70 -1.16 -15.60
C ASN A 400 25.09 -1.09 -14.94
N ASP A 401 25.53 0.08 -14.50
CA ASP A 401 26.84 0.33 -13.88
C ASP A 401 26.78 0.56 -12.36
N LYS A 402 25.56 0.54 -11.76
CA LYS A 402 25.41 0.84 -10.34
C LYS A 402 25.68 -0.39 -9.46
N PRO A 403 26.38 -0.22 -8.33
CA PRO A 403 26.67 -1.32 -7.45
C PRO A 403 25.40 -1.88 -6.79
N SER A 404 25.38 -3.20 -6.65
CA SER A 404 24.34 -3.94 -5.92
C SER A 404 24.94 -5.14 -5.21
N LEU A 405 24.21 -5.72 -4.27
CA LEU A 405 24.60 -6.97 -3.62
C LEU A 405 24.82 -8.10 -4.64
N PHE A 406 23.92 -8.24 -5.62
CA PHE A 406 24.04 -9.28 -6.66
C PHE A 406 25.29 -9.11 -7.50
N ARG A 407 25.58 -7.91 -8.01
CA ARG A 407 26.78 -7.66 -8.82
C ARG A 407 28.04 -7.94 -8.03
N SER A 408 28.12 -7.42 -6.79
CA SER A 408 29.29 -7.65 -5.93
C SER A 408 29.49 -9.12 -5.60
N MET A 409 28.43 -9.88 -5.38
CA MET A 409 28.50 -11.33 -5.17
C MET A 409 28.97 -12.07 -6.43
N GLN A 410 28.44 -11.72 -7.61
CA GLN A 410 28.80 -12.32 -8.90
C GLN A 410 30.28 -12.11 -9.25
N GLU A 411 30.81 -10.91 -9.03
CA GLU A 411 32.24 -10.60 -9.22
C GLU A 411 33.16 -11.48 -8.37
N HIS A 412 32.60 -12.12 -7.31
CA HIS A 412 33.32 -13.01 -6.40
C HIS A 412 32.88 -14.49 -6.52
N GLY A 413 32.26 -14.83 -7.66
CA GLY A 413 31.97 -16.22 -8.04
C GLY A 413 30.69 -16.82 -7.46
N PHE A 414 29.77 -15.99 -6.93
CA PHE A 414 28.42 -16.41 -6.56
C PHE A 414 27.49 -16.22 -7.75
N ASP A 415 26.72 -17.25 -8.08
CA ASP A 415 25.68 -17.11 -9.08
C ASP A 415 24.41 -16.54 -8.44
N GLY A 416 23.78 -15.55 -9.06
CA GLY A 416 22.68 -14.76 -8.49
C GLY A 416 21.32 -15.17 -9.04
N TYR A 417 20.41 -15.61 -8.14
CA TYR A 417 19.06 -16.06 -8.50
C TYR A 417 18.01 -15.24 -7.76
N PHE A 418 16.95 -14.86 -8.46
CA PHE A 418 15.77 -14.25 -7.87
C PHE A 418 14.50 -14.90 -8.38
N GLN A 419 13.67 -15.36 -7.44
CA GLN A 419 12.38 -15.97 -7.71
C GLN A 419 11.28 -15.10 -7.10
N SER A 420 10.37 -14.59 -7.96
CA SER A 420 9.23 -13.78 -7.57
C SER A 420 7.93 -14.59 -7.71
N ALA A 421 7.05 -14.46 -6.72
CA ALA A 421 5.73 -15.06 -6.79
C ALA A 421 4.82 -14.35 -7.80
N SER A 422 5.05 -13.05 -8.04
CA SER A 422 4.25 -12.19 -8.93
C SER A 422 4.65 -12.31 -10.39
N SER A 423 3.83 -11.75 -11.30
CA SER A 423 4.15 -11.65 -12.72
C SER A 423 5.37 -10.75 -12.97
N ARG A 424 6.25 -11.14 -13.88
CA ARG A 424 7.42 -10.35 -14.30
C ARG A 424 7.07 -8.99 -14.90
N TYR A 425 5.84 -8.84 -15.34
CA TYR A 425 5.35 -7.61 -15.95
C TYR A 425 4.69 -6.68 -14.91
N TYR A 426 4.48 -7.17 -13.69
CA TYR A 426 3.95 -6.35 -12.61
C TYR A 426 5.04 -5.41 -12.12
N ASN A 427 4.73 -4.12 -11.96
CA ASN A 427 5.67 -3.08 -11.52
C ASN A 427 7.00 -3.02 -12.30
N ASN A 428 7.03 -3.55 -13.53
CA ASN A 428 8.26 -3.63 -14.32
C ASN A 428 9.40 -4.40 -13.61
N GLU A 429 9.05 -5.40 -12.78
CA GLU A 429 9.98 -6.17 -11.94
C GLU A 429 11.14 -6.77 -12.74
N PHE A 430 10.85 -7.28 -13.93
CA PHE A 430 11.89 -7.88 -14.77
C PHE A 430 13.03 -6.91 -15.06
N ARG A 431 12.71 -5.68 -15.48
CA ARG A 431 13.72 -4.65 -15.75
C ARG A 431 14.46 -4.26 -14.48
N GLN A 432 13.75 -4.05 -13.39
CA GLN A 432 14.35 -3.68 -12.12
C GLN A 432 15.33 -4.74 -11.63
N TYR A 433 14.95 -5.99 -11.64
CA TYR A 433 15.77 -7.03 -11.03
C TYR A 433 16.94 -7.45 -11.95
N MET A 434 16.68 -7.63 -13.24
CA MET A 434 17.73 -8.02 -14.18
C MET A 434 18.69 -6.88 -14.51
N GLU A 435 18.16 -5.70 -14.85
CA GLU A 435 18.99 -4.59 -15.33
C GLU A 435 19.55 -3.76 -14.17
N GLN A 436 18.72 -3.41 -13.20
CA GLN A 436 19.13 -2.52 -12.11
C GLN A 436 19.90 -3.24 -11.02
N PHE A 437 19.45 -4.41 -10.56
CA PHE A 437 20.18 -5.18 -9.53
C PHE A 437 21.24 -6.10 -10.15
N GLY A 438 21.15 -6.41 -11.43
CA GLY A 438 22.11 -7.25 -12.15
C GLY A 438 22.06 -8.72 -11.75
N MET A 439 20.86 -9.25 -11.52
CA MET A 439 20.67 -10.69 -11.27
C MET A 439 20.99 -11.50 -12.52
N ALA A 440 21.66 -12.66 -12.36
CA ALA A 440 21.95 -13.54 -13.47
C ALA A 440 20.72 -14.34 -13.90
N HIS A 441 19.90 -14.76 -12.95
CA HIS A 441 18.73 -15.60 -13.18
C HIS A 441 17.50 -15.02 -12.47
N TYR A 442 16.40 -14.92 -13.21
CA TYR A 442 15.13 -14.45 -12.71
C TYR A 442 14.01 -15.38 -13.13
N GLU A 443 13.27 -15.90 -12.15
CA GLU A 443 12.03 -16.64 -12.36
C GLU A 443 10.85 -15.86 -11.76
N ALA A 444 9.74 -15.84 -12.50
CA ALA A 444 8.48 -15.22 -12.08
C ALA A 444 7.31 -16.17 -12.32
N ARG A 445 6.09 -15.72 -12.03
CA ARG A 445 4.85 -16.48 -12.24
C ARG A 445 4.84 -17.23 -13.58
N GLU A 446 5.18 -16.55 -14.69
CA GLU A 446 5.11 -17.13 -16.03
C GLU A 446 6.10 -18.29 -16.23
N ASP A 447 7.22 -18.31 -15.53
CA ASP A 447 8.18 -19.39 -15.59
C ASP A 447 7.74 -20.60 -14.77
N LEU A 448 7.09 -20.36 -13.62
CA LEU A 448 6.48 -21.43 -12.83
C LEU A 448 5.33 -22.08 -13.59
N GLU A 449 4.48 -21.32 -14.27
CA GLU A 449 3.41 -21.84 -15.12
C GLU A 449 3.97 -22.71 -16.26
N LYS A 450 5.04 -22.27 -16.92
CA LYS A 450 5.76 -23.07 -17.93
C LYS A 450 6.39 -24.34 -17.35
N ALA A 451 6.80 -24.30 -16.10
CA ALA A 451 7.34 -25.46 -15.39
C ALA A 451 6.25 -26.44 -14.90
N GLY A 452 4.97 -26.17 -15.20
CA GLY A 452 3.83 -27.03 -14.87
C GLY A 452 3.21 -26.77 -13.51
N TYR A 453 3.53 -25.66 -12.87
CA TYR A 453 2.88 -25.21 -11.65
C TYR A 453 1.50 -24.64 -11.97
N SER A 454 0.54 -24.85 -11.08
CA SER A 454 -0.84 -24.38 -11.21
C SER A 454 -1.34 -23.88 -9.84
N GLY A 455 -2.45 -23.15 -9.83
CA GLY A 455 -3.03 -22.64 -8.58
C GLY A 455 -2.61 -21.21 -8.24
N ALA A 456 -2.00 -20.49 -9.18
CA ALA A 456 -1.73 -19.07 -8.98
C ALA A 456 -3.04 -18.27 -8.75
N SER A 457 -3.01 -17.37 -7.79
CA SER A 457 -4.02 -16.30 -7.67
C SER A 457 -3.81 -15.26 -8.77
N GLY A 458 -4.73 -14.28 -8.89
CA GLY A 458 -4.53 -13.14 -9.80
C GLY A 458 -3.24 -12.35 -9.50
N TRP A 459 -2.77 -12.38 -8.24
CA TRP A 459 -1.53 -11.72 -7.84
C TRP A 459 -0.28 -12.56 -8.10
N GLY A 460 -0.37 -13.88 -8.00
CA GLY A 460 0.76 -14.78 -8.20
C GLY A 460 0.62 -16.12 -7.49
N PHE A 461 1.72 -16.83 -7.34
CA PHE A 461 1.78 -18.13 -6.66
C PHE A 461 1.80 -18.00 -5.14
N HIS A 462 1.20 -18.97 -4.48
CA HIS A 462 1.22 -19.08 -3.03
C HIS A 462 2.57 -19.56 -2.49
N ASN A 463 2.82 -19.31 -1.20
CA ASN A 463 4.10 -19.60 -0.54
C ASN A 463 4.52 -21.08 -0.65
N ASP A 464 3.56 -22.01 -0.55
CA ASP A 464 3.84 -23.45 -0.64
C ASP A 464 4.42 -23.85 -2.01
N GLU A 465 3.84 -23.33 -3.09
CA GLU A 465 4.35 -23.55 -4.45
C GLU A 465 5.69 -22.87 -4.68
N MET A 466 5.84 -21.65 -4.19
CA MET A 466 7.09 -20.91 -4.27
C MET A 466 8.21 -21.67 -3.55
N TYR A 467 7.98 -22.15 -2.35
CA TYR A 467 8.99 -22.91 -1.60
C TYR A 467 9.27 -24.29 -2.20
N ARG A 468 8.26 -24.95 -2.79
CA ARG A 468 8.47 -26.19 -3.56
C ARG A 468 9.38 -25.93 -4.75
N ARG A 469 9.15 -24.85 -5.52
CA ARG A 469 10.01 -24.46 -6.64
C ARG A 469 11.42 -24.11 -6.18
N THR A 470 11.54 -23.34 -5.09
CA THR A 470 12.84 -23.00 -4.49
C THR A 470 13.62 -24.28 -4.16
N LEU A 471 13.02 -25.25 -3.48
CA LEU A 471 13.68 -26.54 -3.16
C LEU A 471 14.14 -27.31 -4.38
N GLU A 472 13.35 -27.34 -5.46
CA GLU A 472 13.75 -27.98 -6.72
C GLU A 472 14.99 -27.31 -7.32
N GLN A 473 15.05 -25.98 -7.30
CA GLN A 473 16.20 -25.24 -7.83
C GLN A 473 17.42 -25.43 -6.93
N LEU A 474 17.28 -25.30 -5.62
CA LEU A 474 18.39 -25.51 -4.68
C LEU A 474 18.99 -26.92 -4.77
N LYS A 475 18.18 -27.95 -5.02
CA LYS A 475 18.66 -29.32 -5.28
C LYS A 475 19.53 -29.41 -6.54
N LYS A 476 19.19 -28.67 -7.60
CA LYS A 476 19.99 -28.61 -8.85
C LYS A 476 21.29 -27.85 -8.65
N LEU A 477 21.30 -26.86 -7.75
CA LEU A 477 22.46 -26.02 -7.44
C LEU A 477 23.36 -26.59 -6.34
N LYS A 478 23.07 -27.79 -5.84
CA LYS A 478 23.85 -28.43 -4.77
C LYS A 478 25.33 -28.50 -5.14
N GLY A 479 26.20 -28.00 -4.29
CA GLY A 479 27.65 -27.96 -4.52
C GLY A 479 28.16 -26.73 -5.28
N GLN A 480 27.28 -25.86 -5.75
CA GLN A 480 27.65 -24.58 -6.37
C GLN A 480 27.67 -23.45 -5.35
N LYS A 481 28.31 -22.32 -5.69
CA LYS A 481 28.21 -21.07 -4.92
C LYS A 481 27.09 -20.23 -5.49
N TYR A 482 26.13 -19.84 -4.62
CA TYR A 482 25.00 -19.02 -5.07
C TYR A 482 24.47 -18.09 -3.99
N PHE A 483 23.85 -17.01 -4.47
CA PHE A 483 22.94 -16.14 -3.70
C PHE A 483 21.55 -16.27 -4.32
N TYR A 484 20.66 -16.96 -3.62
CA TYR A 484 19.30 -17.27 -4.06
C TYR A 484 18.27 -16.48 -3.23
N VAL A 485 17.41 -15.74 -3.89
CA VAL A 485 16.35 -14.96 -3.24
C VAL A 485 14.99 -15.50 -3.68
N THR A 486 14.12 -15.78 -2.73
CA THR A 486 12.70 -16.09 -2.94
C THR A 486 11.84 -14.99 -2.31
N LYS A 487 11.06 -14.29 -3.12
CA LYS A 487 10.07 -13.30 -2.67
C LYS A 487 8.68 -13.93 -2.69
N THR A 488 8.04 -14.01 -1.53
CA THR A 488 6.68 -14.53 -1.37
C THR A 488 5.61 -13.48 -1.63
N LEU A 489 4.32 -13.82 -1.47
CA LEU A 489 3.21 -12.92 -1.79
C LEU A 489 2.03 -12.99 -0.83
N ASP A 490 1.89 -14.05 -0.01
CA ASP A 490 0.64 -14.35 0.68
C ASP A 490 0.24 -13.33 1.76
N MET A 491 1.16 -12.47 2.20
CA MET A 491 0.87 -11.35 3.09
C MET A 491 0.60 -10.02 2.37
N HIS A 492 0.61 -10.01 1.03
CA HIS A 492 0.17 -8.85 0.25
C HIS A 492 -1.33 -8.65 0.38
N GLN A 493 -1.76 -7.45 0.73
CA GLN A 493 -3.19 -7.11 0.76
C GLN A 493 -3.78 -7.19 -0.66
N PRO A 494 -4.98 -7.72 -0.82
CA PRO A 494 -5.98 -8.18 0.15
C PRO A 494 -5.83 -9.64 0.61
N TYR A 495 -4.62 -10.13 0.83
CA TYR A 495 -4.30 -11.47 1.33
C TYR A 495 -4.78 -12.60 0.41
N PRO A 496 -4.06 -12.89 -0.70
CA PRO A 496 -4.47 -13.90 -1.69
C PRO A 496 -4.62 -15.30 -1.09
N TYR A 497 -3.83 -15.65 -0.07
CA TYR A 497 -3.98 -16.89 0.68
C TYR A 497 -5.38 -17.03 1.26
N TYR A 498 -5.89 -15.98 1.91
CA TYR A 498 -7.17 -16.00 2.58
C TYR A 498 -8.30 -16.44 1.65
N ALA A 499 -8.34 -15.93 0.43
CA ALA A 499 -9.38 -16.24 -0.53
C ALA A 499 -9.31 -17.68 -1.09
N THR A 500 -8.11 -18.28 -1.15
CA THR A 500 -7.88 -19.55 -1.87
C THR A 500 -7.43 -20.71 -0.98
N LYS A 501 -6.84 -20.45 0.19
CA LYS A 501 -6.27 -21.46 1.10
C LYS A 501 -6.95 -21.51 2.48
N TRP A 502 -8.05 -20.79 2.65
CA TRP A 502 -8.78 -20.73 3.92
C TRP A 502 -9.14 -22.09 4.51
N GLU A 503 -9.55 -23.03 3.66
CA GLU A 503 -9.96 -24.38 4.08
C GLU A 503 -8.81 -25.18 4.72
N GLU A 504 -7.58 -24.83 4.43
CA GLU A 504 -6.39 -25.48 5.00
C GLU A 504 -6.06 -24.99 6.43
N THR A 505 -6.71 -23.92 6.88
CA THR A 505 -6.53 -23.38 8.24
C THR A 505 -7.31 -24.23 9.26
N PRO A 506 -6.69 -24.64 10.39
CA PRO A 506 -7.37 -25.38 11.44
C PRO A 506 -8.64 -24.68 11.93
N GLU A 507 -9.69 -25.47 12.22
CA GLU A 507 -10.98 -24.93 12.67
C GLU A 507 -10.84 -24.08 13.94
N SER A 508 -9.99 -24.51 14.89
CA SER A 508 -9.69 -23.75 16.11
C SER A 508 -9.17 -22.34 15.84
N PHE A 509 -8.54 -22.15 14.68
CA PHE A 509 -7.95 -20.89 14.28
C PHE A 509 -8.92 -19.99 13.52
N ARG A 510 -9.94 -20.58 12.90
CA ARG A 510 -10.98 -19.84 12.16
C ARG A 510 -11.82 -18.92 13.04
N ASN A 511 -11.74 -19.09 14.37
CA ASN A 511 -12.42 -18.22 15.34
C ASN A 511 -11.71 -16.85 15.53
N ASN A 512 -10.51 -16.68 15.01
CA ASN A 512 -9.83 -15.39 15.05
C ASN A 512 -10.33 -14.51 13.90
N GLN A 513 -10.80 -13.31 14.23
CA GLN A 513 -11.40 -12.38 13.28
C GLN A 513 -10.40 -11.58 12.44
N ILE A 514 -9.10 -11.69 12.73
CA ILE A 514 -8.07 -10.90 12.10
C ILE A 514 -7.42 -11.71 10.98
N VAL A 515 -7.68 -11.34 9.72
CA VAL A 515 -7.19 -12.06 8.53
C VAL A 515 -5.67 -12.13 8.50
N THR A 516 -4.98 -11.09 8.95
CA THR A 516 -3.53 -11.04 9.07
C THR A 516 -2.97 -12.17 9.94
N VAL A 517 -3.66 -12.55 11.03
CA VAL A 517 -3.25 -13.65 11.91
C VAL A 517 -3.33 -15.00 11.16
N HIS A 518 -4.36 -15.21 10.35
CA HIS A 518 -4.46 -16.40 9.50
C HIS A 518 -3.37 -16.45 8.44
N GLY A 519 -3.07 -15.30 7.81
CA GLY A 519 -1.98 -15.17 6.86
C GLY A 519 -0.63 -15.54 7.50
N MET A 520 -0.37 -15.08 8.72
CA MET A 520 0.85 -15.42 9.46
C MET A 520 0.92 -16.91 9.85
N TYR A 521 -0.22 -17.51 10.22
CA TYR A 521 -0.26 -18.97 10.43
C TYR A 521 0.15 -19.74 9.16
N TRP A 522 -0.33 -19.32 8.00
CA TRP A 522 0.05 -19.92 6.73
C TRP A 522 1.55 -19.70 6.41
N VAL A 523 2.06 -18.51 6.62
CA VAL A 523 3.50 -18.21 6.47
C VAL A 523 4.33 -19.13 7.35
N ASP A 524 3.96 -19.29 8.62
CA ASP A 524 4.66 -20.14 9.58
C ASP A 524 4.65 -21.62 9.15
N CYS A 525 3.48 -22.13 8.76
CA CYS A 525 3.33 -23.52 8.28
C CYS A 525 4.17 -23.79 7.03
N THR A 526 4.14 -22.88 6.05
CA THR A 526 4.87 -23.06 4.79
C THR A 526 6.38 -22.95 4.99
N LEU A 527 6.86 -22.04 5.85
CA LEU A 527 8.26 -21.97 6.25
C LEU A 527 8.71 -23.25 6.97
N ARG A 528 7.95 -23.73 7.94
CA ARG A 528 8.23 -24.99 8.65
C ARG A 528 8.40 -26.15 7.67
N ASN A 529 7.47 -26.30 6.74
CA ASN A 529 7.49 -27.36 5.74
C ASN A 529 8.70 -27.23 4.80
N PHE A 530 9.02 -25.99 4.40
CA PHE A 530 10.22 -25.71 3.59
C PHE A 530 11.50 -26.11 4.31
N PHE A 531 11.71 -25.69 5.56
CA PHE A 531 12.93 -26.01 6.32
C PHE A 531 13.05 -27.51 6.60
N LYS A 532 11.95 -28.18 6.91
CA LYS A 532 11.93 -29.64 7.04
C LYS A 532 12.38 -30.33 5.75
N ALA A 533 11.81 -29.95 4.63
CA ALA A 533 12.17 -30.53 3.33
C ALA A 533 13.59 -30.16 2.88
N ALA A 534 14.08 -28.98 3.24
CA ALA A 534 15.46 -28.55 2.98
C ALA A 534 16.46 -29.39 3.80
N GLU A 535 16.16 -29.70 5.04
CA GLU A 535 16.97 -30.56 5.89
C GLU A 535 17.00 -32.00 5.38
N GLU A 536 15.85 -32.58 5.06
CA GLU A 536 15.73 -33.92 4.47
C GLU A 536 16.48 -34.03 3.15
N ALA A 537 16.55 -32.95 2.36
CA ALA A 537 17.31 -32.90 1.10
C ALA A 537 18.83 -32.66 1.30
N GLY A 538 19.30 -32.45 2.55
CA GLY A 538 20.70 -32.12 2.86
C GLY A 538 21.11 -30.77 2.27
N LEU A 539 20.19 -29.78 2.25
CA LEU A 539 20.44 -28.39 1.83
C LEU A 539 20.76 -27.48 3.01
N MET A 540 20.60 -27.98 4.24
CA MET A 540 21.01 -27.30 5.47
C MET A 540 22.33 -27.89 5.97
N ASP A 541 23.44 -27.24 5.65
CA ASP A 541 24.78 -27.64 6.09
C ASP A 541 25.56 -26.43 6.64
N ASP A 542 26.80 -26.65 7.09
CA ASP A 542 27.66 -25.64 7.69
C ASP A 542 28.09 -24.52 6.72
N ARG A 543 27.90 -24.72 5.42
CA ARG A 543 28.26 -23.75 4.37
C ARG A 543 27.04 -23.05 3.76
N THR A 544 25.84 -23.27 4.34
CA THR A 544 24.59 -22.69 3.88
C THR A 544 24.01 -21.77 4.95
N LEU A 545 23.67 -20.53 4.53
CA LEU A 545 22.97 -19.53 5.35
C LEU A 545 21.60 -19.27 4.75
N TYR A 546 20.57 -19.44 5.55
CA TYR A 546 19.22 -18.97 5.25
C TYR A 546 18.96 -17.65 6.01
N ILE A 547 18.33 -16.70 5.33
CA ILE A 547 17.95 -15.41 5.91
C ILE A 547 16.44 -15.25 5.72
N ILE A 548 15.72 -15.00 6.80
CA ILE A 548 14.30 -14.71 6.77
C ILE A 548 14.15 -13.24 7.10
N THR A 549 13.54 -12.49 6.19
CA THR A 549 13.25 -11.06 6.35
C THR A 549 11.97 -10.67 5.60
N SER A 550 11.59 -9.39 5.64
CA SER A 550 10.50 -8.85 4.82
C SER A 550 11.04 -7.83 3.82
N ASP A 551 10.31 -7.62 2.72
CA ASP A 551 10.60 -6.56 1.76
C ASP A 551 10.30 -5.17 2.34
N HIS A 552 9.24 -5.03 3.11
CA HIS A 552 8.87 -3.84 3.89
C HIS A 552 7.84 -4.20 4.97
N ASN A 553 7.51 -3.26 5.85
CA ASN A 553 6.37 -3.38 6.75
C ASN A 553 5.06 -3.10 6.00
N PRO A 554 3.91 -3.61 6.47
CA PRO A 554 2.61 -3.29 5.88
C PRO A 554 2.33 -1.79 5.81
N HIS A 555 1.51 -1.37 4.85
CA HIS A 555 0.96 -0.02 4.84
C HIS A 555 0.09 0.22 6.08
N SER A 556 0.13 1.45 6.63
CA SER A 556 -0.72 1.84 7.75
C SER A 556 -2.21 1.75 7.39
N GLY A 557 -3.00 1.26 8.33
CA GLY A 557 -4.46 1.14 8.20
C GLY A 557 -5.01 -0.24 8.59
N GLY A 558 -6.33 -0.31 8.79
CA GLY A 558 -7.06 -1.54 9.05
C GLY A 558 -6.49 -2.40 10.19
N GLU A 559 -6.34 -3.70 9.92
CA GLU A 559 -5.83 -4.67 10.89
C GLU A 559 -4.40 -4.39 11.35
N TYR A 560 -3.55 -3.83 10.49
CA TYR A 560 -2.18 -3.48 10.87
C TYR A 560 -2.15 -2.51 12.05
N THR A 561 -2.92 -1.42 11.98
CA THR A 561 -3.03 -0.44 13.07
C THR A 561 -3.63 -1.06 14.33
N GLN A 562 -4.59 -1.96 14.19
CA GLN A 562 -5.20 -2.67 15.30
C GLN A 562 -4.21 -3.59 16.01
N LEU A 563 -3.42 -4.37 15.26
CA LEU A 563 -2.48 -5.34 15.80
C LEU A 563 -1.24 -4.69 16.43
N VAL A 564 -0.72 -3.65 15.80
CA VAL A 564 0.56 -3.06 16.20
C VAL A 564 0.42 -1.92 17.20
N LYS A 565 -0.73 -1.23 17.26
CA LYS A 565 -1.08 -0.18 18.26
C LYS A 565 0.01 0.87 18.48
N LYS A 566 0.65 1.34 17.40
CA LYS A 566 1.69 2.37 17.44
C LYS A 566 1.16 3.71 16.93
N GLU A 567 1.88 4.79 17.24
CA GLU A 567 1.61 6.09 16.64
C GLU A 567 1.62 6.01 15.12
N GLN A 568 0.69 6.69 14.47
CA GLN A 568 0.42 6.54 13.03
C GLN A 568 1.67 6.76 12.16
N ASP A 569 2.50 7.76 12.48
CA ASP A 569 3.71 8.04 11.70
C ASP A 569 4.75 6.91 11.82
N ARG A 570 4.81 6.21 12.94
CA ARG A 570 5.70 5.06 13.15
C ARG A 570 5.22 3.78 12.47
N LEU A 571 3.99 3.74 11.99
CA LEU A 571 3.48 2.62 11.21
C LEU A 571 3.91 2.67 9.74
N SER A 572 4.32 3.84 9.26
CA SER A 572 4.76 4.02 7.86
C SER A 572 6.15 3.42 7.61
N VAL A 573 7.05 3.48 8.62
CA VAL A 573 8.32 2.76 8.66
C VAL A 573 8.40 2.06 10.02
N ALA A 574 8.54 0.74 10.01
CA ALA A 574 8.35 -0.07 11.21
C ALA A 574 9.29 -1.30 11.23
N PRO A 575 9.43 -1.98 12.40
CA PRO A 575 10.25 -3.17 12.49
C PRO A 575 9.73 -4.31 11.63
N ILE A 576 10.65 -4.98 10.94
CA ILE A 576 10.43 -6.19 10.16
C ILE A 576 11.35 -7.32 10.69
N PRO A 577 11.02 -8.60 10.45
CA PRO A 577 11.87 -9.70 10.94
C PRO A 577 13.22 -9.73 10.23
N LEU A 578 14.28 -10.11 10.96
CA LEU A 578 15.58 -10.49 10.41
C LEU A 578 16.17 -11.63 11.22
N ILE A 579 16.22 -12.83 10.65
CA ILE A 579 16.67 -14.06 11.29
C ILE A 579 17.69 -14.75 10.38
N PHE A 580 18.81 -15.20 10.96
CA PHE A 580 19.89 -15.89 10.26
C PHE A 580 19.95 -17.36 10.68
N VAL A 581 19.54 -18.28 9.81
CA VAL A 581 19.44 -19.71 10.11
C VAL A 581 20.57 -20.48 9.42
N SER A 582 21.46 -21.08 10.19
CA SER A 582 22.55 -21.93 9.68
C SER A 582 22.94 -22.98 10.73
N LYS A 583 23.50 -24.11 10.30
CA LYS A 583 24.17 -25.06 11.22
C LYS A 583 25.48 -24.51 11.77
N ASN A 584 26.15 -23.65 11.02
CA ASN A 584 27.34 -22.92 11.47
C ASN A 584 26.99 -21.47 11.77
N THR A 585 26.79 -21.14 13.04
CA THR A 585 26.51 -19.78 13.51
C THR A 585 27.74 -19.01 13.97
N ALA A 586 28.93 -19.64 14.01
CA ALA A 586 30.17 -19.01 14.47
C ALA A 586 30.50 -17.69 13.73
N PRO A 587 30.29 -17.55 12.38
CA PRO A 587 30.51 -16.28 11.71
C PRO A 587 29.59 -15.15 12.15
N LEU A 588 28.53 -15.46 12.88
CA LEU A 588 27.46 -14.53 13.32
C LEU A 588 27.56 -14.24 14.83
N GLU A 589 28.59 -14.74 15.53
CA GLU A 589 28.72 -14.61 16.99
C GLU A 589 28.79 -13.18 17.50
N ASN A 590 29.28 -12.25 16.67
CA ASN A 590 29.37 -10.82 17.00
C ASN A 590 28.08 -10.04 16.71
N LEU A 591 27.03 -10.72 16.26
CA LEU A 591 25.74 -10.07 16.00
C LEU A 591 25.05 -9.73 17.32
N ASP A 592 24.81 -8.45 17.57
CA ASP A 592 24.03 -8.00 18.73
C ASP A 592 22.54 -7.97 18.36
N ASN A 593 21.77 -8.89 18.92
CA ASN A 593 20.33 -8.99 18.67
C ASN A 593 19.56 -7.69 19.02
N SER A 594 20.07 -6.90 19.96
CA SER A 594 19.44 -5.67 20.44
C SER A 594 19.78 -4.42 19.61
N THR A 595 20.68 -4.55 18.63
CA THR A 595 21.13 -3.42 17.81
C THR A 595 19.96 -2.81 17.00
N TYR A 596 20.01 -1.50 16.78
CA TYR A 596 19.10 -0.81 15.86
C TYR A 596 19.68 -0.84 14.47
N ALA A 597 18.99 -1.48 13.54
CA ALA A 597 19.42 -1.69 12.16
C ALA A 597 18.25 -1.51 11.18
N SER A 598 18.57 -1.34 9.92
CA SER A 598 17.56 -1.28 8.85
C SER A 598 18.03 -1.96 7.57
N GLN A 599 17.15 -2.06 6.57
CA GLN A 599 17.42 -2.81 5.34
C GLN A 599 18.69 -2.40 4.62
N ILE A 600 19.10 -1.14 4.72
CA ILE A 600 20.36 -0.67 4.12
C ILE A 600 21.60 -1.38 4.68
N ASP A 601 21.53 -1.97 5.88
CA ASP A 601 22.63 -2.64 6.54
C ASP A 601 22.86 -4.09 6.06
N ILE A 602 21.86 -4.70 5.38
CA ILE A 602 21.94 -6.13 5.02
C ILE A 602 22.99 -6.42 3.95
N ALA A 603 23.03 -5.58 2.88
CA ALA A 603 23.97 -5.80 1.77
C ALA A 603 25.42 -5.68 2.23
N PRO A 604 25.87 -4.62 2.95
CA PRO A 604 27.24 -4.56 3.44
C PRO A 604 27.56 -5.66 4.45
N THR A 605 26.60 -6.10 5.29
CA THR A 605 26.80 -7.22 6.20
C THR A 605 27.07 -8.54 5.46
N LEU A 606 26.24 -8.86 4.46
CA LEU A 606 26.40 -10.09 3.68
C LEU A 606 27.69 -10.08 2.85
N LEU A 607 28.06 -8.97 2.27
CA LEU A 607 29.35 -8.85 1.55
C LEU A 607 30.52 -9.07 2.51
N CYS A 608 30.50 -8.46 3.69
CA CYS A 608 31.55 -8.65 4.70
C CYS A 608 31.64 -10.10 5.18
N LEU A 609 30.51 -10.80 5.36
CA LEU A 609 30.47 -12.23 5.67
C LEU A 609 31.15 -13.09 4.59
N GLN A 610 31.13 -12.63 3.34
CA GLN A 610 31.75 -13.32 2.21
C GLN A 610 33.19 -12.86 1.92
N GLY A 611 33.78 -12.06 2.80
CA GLY A 611 35.12 -11.52 2.58
C GLY A 611 35.20 -10.43 1.51
N ILE A 612 34.07 -9.88 1.12
CA ILE A 612 33.95 -8.90 0.04
C ILE A 612 33.85 -7.50 0.67
N LYS A 613 34.67 -6.55 0.18
CA LYS A 613 34.56 -5.15 0.59
C LYS A 613 33.30 -4.53 -0.02
N PRO A 614 32.39 -3.97 0.81
CA PRO A 614 31.21 -3.28 0.27
C PRO A 614 31.59 -2.08 -0.60
N PRO A 615 30.82 -1.80 -1.67
CA PRO A 615 30.97 -0.59 -2.48
C PRO A 615 30.88 0.69 -1.63
N GLU A 616 31.65 1.72 -1.97
CA GLU A 616 31.69 2.99 -1.22
C GLU A 616 30.34 3.74 -1.21
N ARG A 617 29.47 3.45 -2.18
CA ARG A 617 28.13 4.03 -2.25
C ARG A 617 27.12 3.40 -1.30
N PHE A 618 27.45 2.25 -0.70
CA PHE A 618 26.58 1.64 0.29
C PHE A 618 26.63 2.46 1.58
N ILE A 619 25.46 2.95 2.01
CA ILE A 619 25.36 3.81 3.20
C ILE A 619 25.16 3.02 4.49
N GLY A 620 24.78 1.74 4.40
CA GLY A 620 24.59 0.85 5.54
C GLY A 620 25.93 0.39 6.14
N ARG A 621 25.83 -0.25 7.30
CA ARG A 621 26.97 -0.77 8.05
C ARG A 621 27.05 -2.29 8.00
N ASN A 622 28.20 -2.83 8.39
CA ASN A 622 28.35 -4.25 8.73
C ASN A 622 27.83 -4.50 10.14
N LEU A 623 26.75 -5.24 10.30
CA LEU A 623 26.11 -5.53 11.60
C LEU A 623 26.95 -6.43 12.53
N LEU A 624 28.00 -7.07 12.00
CA LEU A 624 28.93 -7.89 12.77
C LEU A 624 30.11 -7.09 13.34
N GLN A 625 30.21 -5.82 12.97
CA GLN A 625 31.29 -4.94 13.39
C GLN A 625 30.81 -3.96 14.44
N GLN A 626 31.54 -3.89 15.56
CA GLN A 626 31.29 -2.83 16.54
C GLN A 626 31.84 -1.49 16.05
N TYR A 627 30.99 -0.47 16.11
CA TYR A 627 31.34 0.91 15.79
C TYR A 627 31.36 1.76 17.06
N ARG A 628 32.09 2.88 17.02
CA ARG A 628 32.10 3.85 18.11
C ARG A 628 30.87 4.74 18.15
N GLU A 629 30.30 4.95 16.97
CA GLU A 629 29.08 5.72 16.77
C GLU A 629 27.86 4.95 17.30
N LYS A 630 26.79 5.68 17.60
CA LYS A 630 25.51 5.10 18.02
C LYS A 630 24.97 4.13 16.95
N GLU A 631 24.17 3.19 17.40
CA GLU A 631 23.41 2.32 16.51
C GLU A 631 22.09 2.98 16.16
N SER A 632 21.77 3.02 14.89
CA SER A 632 20.56 3.62 14.39
C SER A 632 19.97 2.87 13.20
N ALA A 633 18.66 2.91 13.06
CA ALA A 633 17.92 2.47 11.91
C ALA A 633 17.36 3.68 11.16
N LEU A 634 17.36 3.61 9.84
CA LEU A 634 16.92 4.68 8.97
C LEU A 634 15.84 4.19 8.02
N GLY A 635 14.83 5.02 7.78
CA GLY A 635 13.81 4.77 6.79
C GLY A 635 13.38 6.04 6.07
N PHE A 636 12.65 5.83 4.98
CA PHE A 636 12.07 6.89 4.18
C PHE A 636 10.71 6.46 3.63
N PHE A 637 9.71 7.31 3.74
CA PHE A 637 8.39 7.08 3.15
C PHE A 637 7.73 8.41 2.77
N GLY A 638 7.33 8.53 1.52
CA GLY A 638 6.73 9.75 1.00
C GLY A 638 7.72 10.92 0.98
N ASP A 639 7.50 11.89 1.86
CA ASP A 639 8.35 13.07 2.08
C ASP A 639 9.05 13.07 3.44
N LYS A 640 8.98 11.92 4.16
CA LYS A 640 9.45 11.82 5.53
C LYS A 640 10.66 10.90 5.66
N ALA A 641 11.68 11.36 6.38
CA ALA A 641 12.79 10.55 6.87
C ALA A 641 12.53 10.11 8.30
N TYR A 642 12.84 8.85 8.59
CA TYR A 642 12.61 8.20 9.88
C TYR A 642 13.94 7.82 10.49
N TYR A 643 14.10 8.14 11.76
CA TYR A 643 15.26 7.80 12.57
C TYR A 643 14.85 7.05 13.84
N PHE A 644 15.51 5.93 14.11
CA PHE A 644 15.29 5.13 15.31
C PHE A 644 16.63 4.75 15.95
N SER A 645 16.73 4.95 17.24
CA SER A 645 17.84 4.47 18.06
C SER A 645 17.33 4.10 19.46
N ARG A 646 18.18 3.56 20.31
CA ARG A 646 17.81 3.20 21.68
C ARG A 646 17.27 4.39 22.50
N ASP A 647 17.86 5.56 22.30
CA ASP A 647 17.58 6.74 23.13
C ASP A 647 16.61 7.72 22.46
N MET A 648 16.46 7.66 21.15
CA MET A 648 15.75 8.67 20.38
C MET A 648 15.14 8.06 19.13
N HIS A 649 13.95 8.54 18.80
CA HIS A 649 13.31 8.34 17.50
C HIS A 649 12.60 9.62 17.10
N PHE A 650 12.68 9.94 15.84
CA PHE A 650 11.98 11.09 15.25
C PHE A 650 11.64 10.83 13.77
N VAL A 651 10.73 11.64 13.28
CA VAL A 651 10.30 11.65 11.88
C VAL A 651 10.43 13.09 11.40
N ASP A 652 11.12 13.29 10.29
CA ASP A 652 11.34 14.60 9.71
C ASP A 652 10.76 14.69 8.31
N LYS A 653 10.07 15.79 8.01
CA LYS A 653 9.64 16.13 6.65
C LYS A 653 10.76 16.88 5.94
N ILE A 654 11.26 16.24 4.91
CA ILE A 654 12.45 16.72 4.18
C ILE A 654 12.21 18.06 3.45
N ASP A 655 10.97 18.43 3.11
CA ASP A 655 10.63 19.65 2.38
C ASP A 655 10.10 20.81 3.25
N GLU A 656 10.04 20.62 4.57
CA GLU A 656 9.63 21.71 5.46
C GLU A 656 10.72 22.73 5.70
N PRO A 657 10.42 24.03 5.55
CA PRO A 657 11.42 25.09 5.66
C PRO A 657 11.89 25.38 7.10
N TYR A 658 11.29 24.76 8.11
CA TYR A 658 11.59 25.04 9.52
C TYR A 658 11.69 23.75 10.34
N PRO A 659 12.80 23.01 10.27
CA PRO A 659 13.07 21.91 11.18
C PRO A 659 13.15 22.42 12.63
N GLN A 660 12.56 21.71 13.57
CA GLN A 660 12.58 22.10 14.98
C GLN A 660 13.97 21.97 15.60
N HIS A 661 14.77 21.04 15.04
CA HIS A 661 16.11 20.77 15.54
C HIS A 661 17.13 20.66 14.40
N GLU A 662 18.38 21.06 14.68
CA GLU A 662 19.48 21.01 13.72
C GLU A 662 19.79 19.60 13.19
N TYR A 663 19.54 18.56 14.01
CA TYR A 663 19.77 17.17 13.62
C TYR A 663 18.73 16.68 12.60
N GLU A 664 17.51 17.21 12.62
CA GLU A 664 16.46 16.93 11.64
C GLU A 664 16.87 17.47 10.28
N ASP A 665 17.28 18.73 10.23
CA ASP A 665 17.80 19.34 9.00
C ASP A 665 19.01 18.58 8.43
N ALA A 666 19.92 18.15 9.31
CA ALA A 666 21.08 17.35 8.90
C ALA A 666 20.68 15.97 8.33
N LEU A 667 19.65 15.31 8.90
CA LEU A 667 19.14 14.05 8.38
C LEU A 667 18.49 14.25 7.00
N ALA A 668 17.64 15.27 6.85
CA ALA A 668 17.03 15.63 5.59
C ALA A 668 18.10 15.89 4.50
N ASN A 669 19.12 16.67 4.85
CA ASN A 669 20.25 16.94 3.98
C ASN A 669 21.01 15.67 3.58
N PHE A 670 21.21 14.74 4.52
CA PHE A 670 21.85 13.46 4.24
C PHE A 670 21.04 12.61 3.28
N VAL A 671 19.73 12.48 3.50
CA VAL A 671 18.84 11.74 2.60
C VAL A 671 18.90 12.30 1.18
N MET A 672 18.85 13.62 1.04
CA MET A 672 18.94 14.29 -0.25
C MET A 672 20.31 14.11 -0.92
N TYR A 673 21.38 14.14 -0.14
CA TYR A 673 22.71 13.84 -0.63
C TYR A 673 22.83 12.41 -1.15
N THR A 674 22.33 11.42 -0.41
CA THR A 674 22.37 10.00 -0.84
C THR A 674 21.56 9.80 -2.13
N TYR A 675 20.44 10.47 -2.27
CA TYR A 675 19.66 10.46 -3.51
C TYR A 675 20.44 11.05 -4.69
N TYR A 676 21.08 12.21 -4.49
CA TYR A 676 21.93 12.81 -5.52
C TYR A 676 23.07 11.87 -5.96
N VAL A 677 23.77 11.29 -4.97
CA VAL A 677 24.87 10.35 -5.22
C VAL A 677 24.39 9.10 -5.96
N SER A 678 23.17 8.61 -5.66
CA SER A 678 22.60 7.44 -6.35
C SER A 678 22.38 7.68 -7.84
N GLY A 679 22.16 8.92 -8.25
CA GLY A 679 21.98 9.32 -9.65
C GLY A 679 23.27 9.52 -10.44
N LEU A 680 24.43 9.60 -9.78
CA LEU A 680 25.70 9.85 -10.48
C LEU A 680 26.24 8.58 -11.18
N PRO A 681 26.96 8.72 -12.32
CA PRO A 681 27.73 7.64 -12.91
C PRO A 681 28.79 7.04 -11.97
N ALA A 682 29.22 5.80 -12.24
CA ALA A 682 30.30 5.18 -11.50
C ALA A 682 31.60 6.00 -11.70
N GLY A 683 32.26 6.34 -10.59
CA GLY A 683 33.50 7.13 -10.60
C GLY A 683 33.36 8.64 -10.42
N GLU A 684 32.16 9.21 -10.40
CA GLU A 684 31.94 10.64 -10.16
C GLU A 684 31.67 10.99 -8.67
N VAL A 685 31.60 9.98 -7.80
CA VAL A 685 31.50 10.18 -6.35
C VAL A 685 32.90 10.37 -5.81
N LYS A 686 33.22 11.57 -5.37
CA LYS A 686 34.48 11.91 -4.69
C LYS A 686 34.27 11.97 -3.17
#